data_0d79f7155f7c76865dd3834d7d564742
#
_entry.id   0d79f7155f7c76865dd3834d7d564742
#
_cell.length_a   1.000
_cell.length_b   1.000
_cell.length_c   1.000
_cell.angle_alpha   90.00
_cell.angle_beta   90.00
_cell.angle_gamma   90.00
#
_symmetry.space_group_name_H-M   'P 1'
#
loop_
_entity.id
_entity.type
_entity.pdbx_description
1 polymer ?
#
loop_
_entity_poly.entity_id
_entity_poly.type
_entity_poly.pdbx_seq_one_letter_code
_entity_poly.pdbx_strand_id
1 'polypeptide(L)'
;MKHHLLPLLTLLFFASTIYGQSPDEVKAITSQYDMAKLKEKEAYYRKLAKTEKEKAQAQAVAKGWPLFVKKDDGNILELMRLTPDGYPIYYSTENVNAAKTTRASFLNTGGGMGLTLNGQGMMVRVWDGGNVRTTHTAFGGRVTLGDNTSTGTILHATHVTGTMIASANPASVKGMAPEASARTFDWNDDVAEALGEVQSGMLISNHSYGTPITSNGNTLPAWFIGSYTFGANEWDDVAYNAPYYLPVMSAGNDGGNNDNPEPIAAGYDKLVGDKTAKNTLVIANCLDVSVGTDGNVSGNISINSSSSQGPTDDLRIKPDITGNGTSLISTGSSSNTATATLTGTSMASPNVAGTLTLLQQHYRNLTTSFMRAATLKGLACHTADDAGAVGPDAVFGWGLLNAKRAAETLTNNGLTSWVSEENLNNHQSYTMTVNSNGTTPLMASITWTDLPGPIYNGANGANDSTPVLVNDLDIRITRNGTTYFPWRLVGPTTPAIRTSDNNVDNVELIKIDTPTAGEYVITVTHKGNLQTGSQRFSLVVTGITSAFSLNSNSTDATVCSTQNAVFTFNYAQNGGGTTSFSAVDLPTGATATFSPSSLSANGLVTMTISGLSNVAPGDYFVGIRGFNGTETEIRYKTLRVYSATFQPIVINTPTDGQNGLSTTVNLTWAAQANAINYHVQVSQFSNFSSLVAEEFVSTNSFSLTGLSQATRYFWRVIPMNNCGSLAISSAQAYDFTTGNLFCDVNFSATDFSNATIAAVANSEAFVPVTVSGGYSIGDLNVNVAITHTWVQDLTITLEGPASLGSPVIVLQQEACAGEDNIDCTYDDSGTVPTCVGTPAISGNIAPVGSLSTLNNLIADGVWILRVDDPYNEDGGAITNFNINICRVQASMLDVTDNPLLNTKVYPNPTSGLINIVLPSLMEKTFIRVYDLQGRMVYSQETNQVENAIGLEGIQDGVYLIQIDNTAGSITKKIVLKRN
;
A
#
# COMPACT_ATOMS: atom_id res chain seq x y z
N MET A 1 -59.72 -2.09 42.83
CA MET A 1 -58.31 -1.72 42.89
C MET A 1 -57.56 -2.52 41.81
N LYS A 2 -57.28 -1.91 40.69
CA LYS A 2 -56.46 -2.49 39.61
C LYS A 2 -55.16 -1.68 39.54
N HIS A 3 -54.03 -2.32 39.91
CA HIS A 3 -52.71 -1.72 39.75
C HIS A 3 -52.21 -1.93 38.29
N HIS A 4 -52.04 -0.83 37.58
CA HIS A 4 -51.30 -0.84 36.32
C HIS A 4 -49.81 -0.70 36.59
N LEU A 5 -49.02 -1.75 36.30
CA LEU A 5 -47.59 -1.68 36.19
C LEU A 5 -47.22 -1.23 34.78
N LEU A 6 -46.60 -0.06 34.70
CA LEU A 6 -45.90 0.41 33.46
C LEU A 6 -44.51 -0.20 33.48
N PRO A 7 -44.03 -0.86 32.39
CA PRO A 7 -42.63 -1.23 32.31
C PRO A 7 -41.83 0.01 31.86
N LEU A 8 -40.92 0.43 32.72
CA LEU A 8 -39.93 1.45 32.42
C LEU A 8 -38.90 0.84 31.45
N LEU A 9 -39.01 1.17 30.18
CA LEU A 9 -38.01 0.80 29.13
C LEU A 9 -36.84 1.76 29.30
N THR A 10 -35.82 1.38 30.05
CA THR A 10 -34.51 2.06 30.05
C THR A 10 -33.83 1.78 28.75
N LEU A 11 -33.87 2.72 27.81
CA LEU A 11 -32.94 2.78 26.67
C LEU A 11 -31.54 3.04 27.23
N LEU A 12 -30.74 2.02 27.34
CA LEU A 12 -29.29 2.16 27.49
C LEU A 12 -28.76 2.68 26.12
N PHE A 13 -28.57 3.99 26.03
CA PHE A 13 -27.68 4.57 25.03
C PHE A 13 -26.27 4.12 25.40
N PHE A 14 -25.76 3.07 24.76
CA PHE A 14 -24.34 2.89 24.62
C PHE A 14 -23.83 4.03 23.73
N ALA A 15 -23.42 5.13 24.36
CA ALA A 15 -22.52 6.09 23.72
C ALA A 15 -21.19 5.34 23.54
N SER A 16 -21.01 4.68 22.40
CA SER A 16 -19.68 4.29 21.95
C SER A 16 -18.92 5.59 21.75
N THR A 17 -18.06 5.94 22.69
CA THR A 17 -17.09 7.01 22.52
C THR A 17 -16.19 6.58 21.35
N ILE A 18 -16.39 7.16 20.18
CA ILE A 18 -15.55 6.93 19.00
C ILE A 18 -14.23 7.65 19.29
N TYR A 19 -13.19 6.90 19.63
CA TYR A 19 -11.83 7.40 19.85
C TYR A 19 -10.99 7.28 18.60
N GLY A 20 -11.34 7.96 17.52
CA GLY A 20 -10.59 7.91 16.27
C GLY A 20 -11.43 8.27 15.06
N GLN A 21 -10.89 8.08 13.86
CA GLN A 21 -11.59 8.30 12.61
C GLN A 21 -12.82 7.39 12.51
N SER A 22 -13.91 7.90 11.98
CA SER A 22 -15.11 7.12 11.70
C SER A 22 -14.85 6.08 10.60
N PRO A 23 -15.64 5.00 10.50
CA PRO A 23 -15.49 4.02 9.42
C PRO A 23 -15.53 4.63 8.02
N ASP A 24 -16.34 5.68 7.81
CA ASP A 24 -16.42 6.39 6.53
C ASP A 24 -15.15 7.20 6.25
N GLU A 25 -14.57 7.82 7.27
CA GLU A 25 -13.29 8.52 7.17
C GLU A 25 -12.14 7.53 6.88
N VAL A 26 -12.09 6.40 7.57
CA VAL A 26 -11.13 5.32 7.28
C VAL A 26 -11.27 4.84 5.85
N LYS A 27 -12.51 4.60 5.39
CA LYS A 27 -12.77 4.21 4.00
C LYS A 27 -12.33 5.29 3.01
N ALA A 28 -12.54 6.57 3.30
CA ALA A 28 -12.09 7.66 2.46
C ALA A 28 -10.56 7.71 2.35
N ILE A 29 -9.85 7.55 3.45
CA ILE A 29 -8.37 7.49 3.50
C ILE A 29 -7.86 6.30 2.69
N THR A 30 -8.40 5.11 2.95
CA THR A 30 -7.88 3.86 2.37
C THR A 30 -8.40 3.55 0.97
N SER A 31 -9.38 4.32 0.47
CA SER A 31 -9.98 4.09 -0.85
C SER A 31 -9.00 4.14 -2.03
N GLN A 32 -7.84 4.76 -1.85
CA GLN A 32 -6.80 4.89 -2.85
C GLN A 32 -5.62 3.92 -2.59
N TYR A 33 -5.69 3.10 -1.54
CA TYR A 33 -4.64 2.15 -1.19
C TYR A 33 -4.87 0.82 -1.90
N ASP A 34 -3.80 0.21 -2.35
CA ASP A 34 -3.80 -1.20 -2.75
C ASP A 34 -3.72 -2.06 -1.50
N MET A 35 -4.87 -2.43 -0.95
CA MET A 35 -4.99 -3.19 0.30
C MET A 35 -4.36 -4.58 0.20
N ALA A 36 -4.36 -5.20 -0.98
CA ALA A 36 -3.72 -6.49 -1.19
C ALA A 36 -2.20 -6.36 -1.11
N LYS A 37 -1.65 -5.36 -1.79
CA LYS A 37 -0.23 -5.04 -1.77
C LYS A 37 0.26 -4.65 -0.36
N LEU A 38 -0.54 -3.89 0.39
CA LEU A 38 -0.20 -3.52 1.77
C LEU A 38 -0.12 -4.76 2.67
N LYS A 39 -1.05 -5.72 2.56
CA LYS A 39 -1.01 -6.97 3.31
C LYS A 39 0.18 -7.85 2.94
N GLU A 40 0.49 -7.94 1.65
CA GLU A 40 1.68 -8.66 1.17
C GLU A 40 2.96 -8.06 1.77
N LYS A 41 3.09 -6.72 1.72
CA LYS A 41 4.23 -6.01 2.29
C LYS A 41 4.30 -6.13 3.82
N GLU A 42 3.19 -6.05 4.52
CA GLU A 42 3.13 -6.28 5.96
C GLU A 42 3.69 -7.67 6.32
N ALA A 43 3.27 -8.70 5.61
CA ALA A 43 3.76 -10.07 5.84
C ALA A 43 5.26 -10.19 5.52
N TYR A 44 5.72 -9.55 4.44
CA TYR A 44 7.13 -9.51 4.06
C TYR A 44 8.00 -8.83 5.13
N TYR A 45 7.67 -7.60 5.54
CA TYR A 45 8.49 -6.86 6.50
C TYR A 45 8.42 -7.46 7.92
N ARG A 46 7.30 -8.04 8.32
CA ARG A 46 7.21 -8.77 9.58
C ARG A 46 8.17 -9.97 9.62
N LYS A 47 8.25 -10.70 8.51
CA LYS A 47 9.22 -11.79 8.37
C LYS A 47 10.65 -11.26 8.37
N LEU A 48 10.92 -10.19 7.61
CA LEU A 48 12.24 -9.56 7.52
C LEU A 48 12.73 -9.09 8.89
N ALA A 49 11.93 -8.33 9.63
CA ALA A 49 12.31 -7.82 10.96
C ALA A 49 12.68 -8.96 11.92
N LYS A 50 11.90 -10.04 11.94
CA LYS A 50 12.19 -11.21 12.76
C LYS A 50 13.53 -11.85 12.38
N THR A 51 13.74 -12.08 11.09
CA THR A 51 14.97 -12.72 10.58
C THR A 51 16.21 -11.88 10.89
N GLU A 52 16.17 -10.58 10.62
CA GLU A 52 17.28 -9.65 10.90
C GLU A 52 17.58 -9.54 12.40
N LYS A 53 16.54 -9.57 13.25
CA LYS A 53 16.70 -9.56 14.71
C LYS A 53 17.37 -10.84 15.20
N GLU A 54 16.95 -12.01 14.72
CA GLU A 54 17.53 -13.31 15.07
C GLU A 54 19.00 -13.40 14.64
N LYS A 55 19.33 -12.94 13.44
CA LYS A 55 20.69 -12.84 12.93
C LYS A 55 21.57 -11.95 13.79
N ALA A 56 21.09 -10.76 14.16
CA ALA A 56 21.82 -9.86 15.04
C ALA A 56 22.05 -10.48 16.42
N GLN A 57 21.08 -11.19 16.96
CA GLN A 57 21.18 -11.86 18.26
C GLN A 57 22.19 -13.01 18.22
N ALA A 58 22.23 -13.81 17.15
CA ALA A 58 23.20 -14.88 16.98
C ALA A 58 24.64 -14.33 16.95
N GLN A 59 24.88 -13.28 16.16
CA GLN A 59 26.19 -12.65 16.10
C GLN A 59 26.58 -11.95 17.42
N ALA A 60 25.63 -11.38 18.13
CA ALA A 60 25.85 -10.77 19.44
C ALA A 60 26.37 -11.78 20.46
N VAL A 61 25.84 -13.00 20.46
CA VAL A 61 26.37 -14.10 21.29
C VAL A 61 27.81 -14.39 20.97
N ALA A 62 28.18 -14.49 19.68
CA ALA A 62 29.53 -14.77 19.23
C ALA A 62 30.53 -13.63 19.54
N LYS A 63 30.10 -12.38 19.42
CA LYS A 63 30.94 -11.18 19.65
C LYS A 63 30.86 -10.64 21.08
N GLY A 64 30.04 -11.17 21.95
CA GLY A 64 29.86 -10.70 23.33
C GLY A 64 29.13 -9.36 23.41
N TRP A 65 28.31 -9.00 22.43
CA TRP A 65 27.51 -7.77 22.42
C TRP A 65 26.29 -7.92 23.31
N PRO A 66 25.89 -6.87 24.08
CA PRO A 66 24.66 -6.92 24.84
C PRO A 66 23.45 -6.85 23.91
N LEU A 67 22.47 -7.73 24.13
CA LEU A 67 21.19 -7.68 23.39
C LEU A 67 20.32 -6.51 23.81
N PHE A 68 20.39 -6.15 25.09
CA PHE A 68 19.62 -5.09 25.70
C PHE A 68 20.42 -4.44 26.83
N VAL A 69 20.43 -3.10 26.87
CA VAL A 69 21.07 -2.31 27.94
C VAL A 69 20.08 -1.29 28.47
N LYS A 70 19.87 -1.26 29.77
CA LYS A 70 19.15 -0.18 30.45
C LYS A 70 20.20 0.72 31.11
N LYS A 71 20.23 2.00 30.70
CA LYS A 71 21.13 3.01 31.26
C LYS A 71 20.60 3.60 32.56
N ASP A 72 21.47 4.19 33.39
CA ASP A 72 21.11 4.79 34.67
C ASP A 72 20.16 5.98 34.55
N ASP A 73 20.19 6.67 33.44
CA ASP A 73 19.31 7.78 33.07
C ASP A 73 17.90 7.34 32.61
N GLY A 74 17.66 6.04 32.55
CA GLY A 74 16.39 5.43 32.13
C GLY A 74 16.26 5.17 30.64
N ASN A 75 17.26 5.57 29.86
CA ASN A 75 17.34 5.23 28.44
C ASN A 75 17.64 3.76 28.23
N ILE A 76 17.24 3.22 27.08
CA ILE A 76 17.52 1.85 26.69
C ILE A 76 18.27 1.80 25.38
N LEU A 77 19.07 0.72 25.20
CA LEU A 77 19.62 0.30 23.94
C LEU A 77 19.14 -1.12 23.68
N GLU A 78 18.65 -1.41 22.52
CA GLU A 78 18.29 -2.75 22.10
C GLU A 78 18.91 -3.05 20.72
N LEU A 79 19.52 -4.22 20.60
CA LEU A 79 20.10 -4.68 19.34
C LEU A 79 18.98 -5.08 18.38
N MET A 80 18.91 -4.43 17.22
CA MET A 80 17.82 -4.61 16.26
C MET A 80 18.25 -5.44 15.05
N ARG A 81 19.33 -5.07 14.40
CA ARG A 81 19.83 -5.73 13.17
C ARG A 81 21.34 -5.46 12.98
N LEU A 82 21.87 -5.89 11.87
CA LEU A 82 23.28 -5.64 11.48
C LEU A 82 23.32 -4.80 10.20
N THR A 83 24.42 -4.07 10.01
CA THR A 83 24.74 -3.53 8.68
C THR A 83 25.16 -4.69 7.75
N PRO A 84 25.18 -4.50 6.42
CA PRO A 84 25.65 -5.54 5.49
C PRO A 84 27.06 -6.06 5.77
N ASP A 85 27.95 -5.25 6.37
CA ASP A 85 29.30 -5.60 6.80
C ASP A 85 29.40 -6.04 8.28
N GLY A 86 28.25 -6.33 8.91
CA GLY A 86 28.14 -6.99 10.21
C GLY A 86 28.32 -6.10 11.46
N TYR A 87 28.15 -4.77 11.36
CA TYR A 87 28.14 -3.89 12.54
C TYR A 87 26.80 -3.92 13.26
N PRO A 88 26.77 -3.89 14.62
CA PRO A 88 25.52 -3.96 15.37
C PRO A 88 24.76 -2.62 15.32
N ILE A 89 23.49 -2.69 14.98
CA ILE A 89 22.55 -1.56 14.97
C ILE A 89 21.71 -1.64 16.25
N TYR A 90 21.82 -0.62 17.11
CA TYR A 90 21.02 -0.45 18.33
C TYR A 90 20.04 0.70 18.19
N TYR A 91 18.87 0.59 18.80
CA TYR A 91 17.93 1.70 18.98
C TYR A 91 18.06 2.31 20.37
N SER A 92 17.89 3.65 20.51
CA SER A 92 18.07 4.44 21.75
C SER A 92 17.04 5.58 21.89
N THR A 93 16.77 6.08 23.12
CA THR A 93 15.71 7.02 23.54
C THR A 93 16.14 8.32 24.24
N GLU A 94 15.36 9.53 24.23
CA GLU A 94 15.60 10.83 24.97
C GLU A 94 14.52 11.97 24.82
N ASN A 95 14.40 13.09 25.70
CA ASN A 95 13.22 14.01 25.83
C ASN A 95 13.32 15.48 26.32
N VAL A 96 12.34 16.52 26.03
CA VAL A 96 11.40 17.44 26.79
C VAL A 96 11.09 18.93 26.40
N ASN A 97 9.86 19.70 26.57
CA ASN A 97 9.12 21.06 26.52
C ASN A 97 8.75 21.73 25.17
N ALA A 98 7.40 21.83 24.79
CA ALA A 98 7.13 22.06 23.39
C ALA A 98 5.89 22.86 22.90
N ALA A 99 4.75 22.87 23.63
CA ALA A 99 3.48 23.35 23.04
C ALA A 99 3.41 24.85 22.68
N LYS A 100 4.16 25.70 23.36
CA LYS A 100 4.21 27.14 23.07
C LYS A 100 5.12 27.43 21.87
N THR A 101 6.24 26.76 21.84
CA THR A 101 7.28 26.96 20.83
C THR A 101 6.76 26.63 19.42
N THR A 102 6.01 25.54 19.23
CA THR A 102 5.40 25.19 17.92
C THR A 102 4.04 25.83 17.67
N ARG A 103 3.51 26.64 18.59
CA ARG A 103 2.18 27.29 18.55
C ARG A 103 1.00 26.34 18.55
N ALA A 104 1.16 25.08 18.95
CA ALA A 104 0.03 24.17 19.17
C ALA A 104 -1.01 24.80 20.12
N SER A 105 -0.53 25.52 21.17
CA SER A 105 -1.37 26.22 22.12
C SER A 105 -2.26 27.32 21.51
N PHE A 106 -1.93 27.87 20.35
CA PHE A 106 -2.77 28.83 19.64
C PHE A 106 -3.98 28.19 18.98
N LEU A 107 -3.87 26.92 18.61
CA LEU A 107 -4.91 26.14 17.95
C LEU A 107 -5.89 25.52 18.94
N ASN A 108 -5.41 25.19 20.16
CA ASN A 108 -6.22 24.59 21.20
C ASN A 108 -7.36 25.51 21.66
N THR A 109 -8.37 24.92 22.30
CA THR A 109 -9.46 25.67 22.95
C THR A 109 -8.93 26.74 23.88
N GLY A 110 -9.37 28.00 23.69
CA GLY A 110 -8.91 29.17 24.43
C GLY A 110 -7.59 29.74 23.93
N GLY A 111 -7.03 29.22 22.87
CA GLY A 111 -5.82 29.74 22.21
C GLY A 111 -6.06 31.02 21.39
N GLY A 112 -4.96 31.69 20.98
CA GLY A 112 -5.00 32.99 20.34
C GLY A 112 -5.69 33.07 18.98
N MET A 113 -5.97 31.92 18.34
CA MET A 113 -6.70 31.87 17.06
C MET A 113 -8.22 31.70 17.22
N GLY A 114 -8.74 31.47 18.44
CA GLY A 114 -10.16 31.22 18.67
C GLY A 114 -10.64 29.88 18.11
N LEU A 115 -9.73 28.99 17.77
CA LEU A 115 -10.04 27.63 17.33
C LEU A 115 -10.30 26.72 18.54
N THR A 116 -10.90 25.55 18.28
CA THR A 116 -11.19 24.54 19.31
C THR A 116 -10.62 23.19 18.91
N LEU A 117 -9.36 23.19 18.50
CA LEU A 117 -8.68 21.98 18.03
C LEU A 117 -7.92 21.34 19.20
N ASN A 118 -8.38 20.21 19.67
CA ASN A 118 -7.76 19.43 20.73
C ASN A 118 -7.47 17.98 20.29
N GLY A 119 -7.70 17.64 19.02
CA GLY A 119 -7.52 16.28 18.50
C GLY A 119 -8.77 15.40 18.58
N GLN A 120 -9.96 15.96 18.76
CA GLN A 120 -11.21 15.21 18.80
C GLN A 120 -11.42 14.39 17.52
N GLY A 121 -11.67 13.08 17.68
CA GLY A 121 -11.85 12.14 16.57
C GLY A 121 -10.57 11.87 15.79
N MET A 122 -9.40 12.18 16.36
CA MET A 122 -8.09 11.85 15.79
C MET A 122 -7.44 10.74 16.61
N MET A 123 -6.75 9.83 15.91
CA MET A 123 -5.94 8.80 16.52
C MET A 123 -4.52 8.85 15.98
N VAL A 124 -3.54 8.91 16.86
CA VAL A 124 -2.12 8.84 16.54
C VAL A 124 -1.57 7.45 16.85
N ARG A 125 -0.48 7.07 16.16
CA ARG A 125 0.27 5.85 16.49
C ARG A 125 1.63 6.24 17.02
N VAL A 126 2.14 5.42 17.96
CA VAL A 126 3.43 5.67 18.60
C VAL A 126 4.19 4.36 18.67
N TRP A 127 5.35 4.29 18.06
CA TRP A 127 6.33 3.22 18.24
C TRP A 127 7.42 3.71 19.17
N ASP A 128 7.82 2.86 20.12
CA ASP A 128 8.83 3.20 21.11
C ASP A 128 9.45 1.92 21.72
N GLY A 129 10.43 2.05 22.61
CA GLY A 129 11.15 0.91 23.19
C GLY A 129 10.39 0.08 24.22
N GLY A 130 9.07 0.07 24.23
CA GLY A 130 8.22 -0.76 25.09
C GLY A 130 6.89 -0.12 25.47
N ASN A 131 6.17 -0.76 26.39
CA ASN A 131 4.79 -0.42 26.72
C ASN A 131 4.63 0.97 27.36
N VAL A 132 3.56 1.64 26.99
CA VAL A 132 3.07 2.86 27.65
C VAL A 132 2.28 2.50 28.91
N ARG A 133 2.36 3.31 29.97
CA ARG A 133 1.46 3.20 31.13
C ARG A 133 0.06 3.69 30.77
N THR A 134 -0.74 2.83 30.15
CA THR A 134 -2.09 3.14 29.67
C THR A 134 -3.04 3.61 30.78
N THR A 135 -2.77 3.20 32.03
CA THR A 135 -3.55 3.56 33.23
C THR A 135 -3.22 4.95 33.78
N HIS A 136 -2.29 5.69 33.17
CA HIS A 136 -1.97 7.05 33.63
C HIS A 136 -3.19 7.97 33.48
N THR A 137 -3.50 8.73 34.58
CA THR A 137 -4.73 9.53 34.64
C THR A 137 -4.88 10.58 33.55
N ALA A 138 -3.78 11.15 33.08
CA ALA A 138 -3.80 12.09 31.99
C ALA A 138 -4.19 11.49 30.61
N PHE A 139 -4.19 10.18 30.49
CA PHE A 139 -4.67 9.51 29.28
C PHE A 139 -6.19 9.28 29.28
N GLY A 140 -6.81 9.14 30.46
CA GLY A 140 -8.25 8.99 30.56
C GLY A 140 -8.84 7.83 29.76
N GLY A 141 -8.11 6.73 29.59
CA GLY A 141 -8.52 5.57 28.80
C GLY A 141 -8.35 5.70 27.27
N ARG A 142 -7.73 6.79 26.77
CA ARG A 142 -7.54 7.07 25.35
C ARG A 142 -6.29 6.43 24.73
N VAL A 143 -5.51 5.65 25.50
CA VAL A 143 -4.33 4.92 25.03
C VAL A 143 -4.60 3.43 25.07
N THR A 144 -4.33 2.76 23.97
CA THR A 144 -4.39 1.29 23.84
C THR A 144 -3.04 0.76 23.35
N LEU A 145 -2.68 -0.45 23.78
CA LEU A 145 -1.51 -1.15 23.22
C LEU A 145 -1.92 -1.82 21.92
N GLY A 146 -1.07 -1.72 20.91
CA GLY A 146 -1.20 -2.41 19.64
C GLY A 146 -0.61 -3.81 19.69
N ASP A 147 0.47 -3.94 20.42
CA ASP A 147 1.16 -5.17 20.76
C ASP A 147 1.32 -5.30 22.28
N ASN A 148 1.90 -6.38 22.76
CA ASN A 148 2.15 -6.61 24.17
C ASN A 148 3.57 -7.16 24.37
N THR A 149 4.51 -6.24 24.47
CA THR A 149 5.93 -6.57 24.61
C THR A 149 6.30 -7.10 25.99
N SER A 150 7.30 -7.97 26.05
CA SER A 150 7.90 -8.43 27.31
C SER A 150 8.75 -7.37 28.02
N THR A 151 9.11 -6.29 27.36
CA THR A 151 9.93 -5.19 27.91
C THR A 151 9.21 -4.46 29.07
N GLY A 152 7.87 -4.54 29.12
CA GLY A 152 7.05 -3.91 30.15
C GLY A 152 6.90 -2.40 29.98
N THR A 153 6.40 -1.72 31.00
CA THR A 153 6.13 -0.28 30.96
C THR A 153 7.40 0.53 31.08
N ILE A 154 7.66 1.42 30.10
CA ILE A 154 8.83 2.30 30.10
C ILE A 154 8.46 3.77 30.28
N LEU A 155 9.40 4.52 30.86
CA LEU A 155 9.28 5.95 31.05
C LEU A 155 9.17 6.67 29.70
N HIS A 156 10.04 6.36 28.78
CA HIS A 156 10.17 7.06 27.51
C HIS A 156 8.88 6.95 26.68
N ALA A 157 8.39 5.76 26.38
CA ALA A 157 7.15 5.52 25.64
C ALA A 157 5.94 6.23 26.28
N THR A 158 5.86 6.17 27.64
CA THR A 158 4.79 6.85 28.39
C THR A 158 4.86 8.36 28.21
N HIS A 159 6.06 8.91 28.24
CA HIS A 159 6.30 10.33 28.15
C HIS A 159 6.08 10.87 26.72
N VAL A 160 6.59 10.19 25.70
CA VAL A 160 6.36 10.48 24.27
C VAL A 160 4.86 10.55 23.98
N THR A 161 4.13 9.51 24.35
CA THR A 161 2.67 9.45 24.18
C THR A 161 1.98 10.61 24.90
N GLY A 162 2.42 10.95 26.12
CA GLY A 162 1.89 12.08 26.89
C GLY A 162 2.15 13.42 26.20
N THR A 163 3.30 13.62 25.60
CA THR A 163 3.63 14.81 24.84
C THR A 163 2.66 15.04 23.69
N MET A 164 2.19 14.00 23.08
CA MET A 164 1.18 14.07 22.00
C MET A 164 -0.23 14.32 22.54
N ILE A 165 -0.71 13.51 23.52
CA ILE A 165 -2.15 13.39 23.80
C ILE A 165 -2.55 13.52 25.27
N ALA A 166 -1.64 13.79 26.23
CA ALA A 166 -2.03 13.91 27.63
C ALA A 166 -3.05 15.04 27.81
N SER A 167 -4.10 14.79 28.58
CA SER A 167 -5.03 15.82 29.04
C SER A 167 -4.34 16.78 30.01
N ALA A 168 -4.95 17.96 30.27
CA ALA A 168 -4.41 18.96 31.19
C ALA A 168 -4.59 18.59 32.67
N ASN A 169 -4.36 17.36 33.04
CA ASN A 169 -4.47 16.89 34.46
C ASN A 169 -3.26 16.01 34.83
N PRO A 170 -2.23 16.58 35.47
CA PRO A 170 -2.09 18.02 35.81
C PRO A 170 -1.85 18.91 34.61
N ALA A 171 -2.11 20.20 34.71
CA ALA A 171 -2.00 21.14 33.59
C ALA A 171 -0.59 21.18 32.97
N SER A 172 0.44 20.85 33.75
CA SER A 172 1.85 20.84 33.32
C SER A 172 2.18 19.77 32.28
N VAL A 173 1.37 18.70 32.13
CA VAL A 173 1.61 17.61 31.18
C VAL A 173 0.73 17.67 29.95
N LYS A 174 -0.02 18.76 29.75
CA LYS A 174 -0.92 18.88 28.60
C LYS A 174 -0.17 18.64 27.30
N GLY A 175 -0.56 17.62 26.58
CA GLY A 175 -0.04 17.30 25.27
C GLY A 175 -0.57 18.27 24.18
N MET A 176 -0.04 18.14 22.96
CA MET A 176 -0.39 18.98 21.83
C MET A 176 -1.86 18.81 21.42
N ALA A 177 -2.32 17.56 21.34
CA ALA A 177 -3.67 17.15 20.97
C ALA A 177 -4.39 16.44 22.14
N PRO A 178 -4.76 17.15 23.21
CA PRO A 178 -5.13 16.55 24.51
C PRO A 178 -6.44 15.76 24.53
N GLU A 179 -7.20 15.73 23.45
CA GLU A 179 -8.43 14.94 23.27
C GLU A 179 -8.30 13.87 22.18
N ALA A 180 -7.13 13.75 21.53
CA ALA A 180 -6.83 12.65 20.62
C ALA A 180 -6.65 11.33 21.40
N SER A 181 -6.79 10.20 20.70
CA SER A 181 -6.43 8.87 21.20
C SER A 181 -5.08 8.43 20.63
N ALA A 182 -4.47 7.42 21.28
CA ALA A 182 -3.24 6.81 20.79
C ALA A 182 -3.33 5.28 20.81
N ARG A 183 -2.72 4.66 19.82
CA ARG A 183 -2.39 3.24 19.83
C ARG A 183 -0.87 3.12 19.79
N THR A 184 -0.28 2.31 20.69
CA THR A 184 1.15 2.30 20.94
C THR A 184 1.72 0.90 20.75
N PHE A 185 2.93 0.83 20.25
CA PHE A 185 3.62 -0.39 19.83
C PHE A 185 5.07 -0.38 20.33
N ASP A 186 5.63 -1.55 20.48
CA ASP A 186 7.08 -1.75 20.58
C ASP A 186 7.72 -1.53 19.20
N TRP A 187 8.99 -1.17 19.14
CA TRP A 187 9.69 -0.85 17.91
C TRP A 187 10.21 -2.07 17.11
N ASN A 188 9.96 -3.31 17.59
CA ASN A 188 10.61 -4.50 17.01
C ASN A 188 10.13 -4.86 15.60
N ASP A 189 8.85 -4.62 15.28
CA ASP A 189 8.24 -4.91 13.99
C ASP A 189 7.66 -3.64 13.33
N ASP A 190 8.25 -2.47 13.60
CA ASP A 190 7.72 -1.14 13.33
C ASP A 190 7.23 -0.94 11.89
N VAL A 191 8.01 -1.33 10.89
CA VAL A 191 7.65 -1.22 9.46
C VAL A 191 6.45 -2.10 9.11
N ALA A 192 6.45 -3.36 9.57
CA ALA A 192 5.36 -4.30 9.30
C ALA A 192 4.07 -3.88 10.00
N GLU A 193 4.16 -3.42 11.24
CA GLU A 193 3.01 -2.93 12.00
C GLU A 193 2.46 -1.62 11.43
N ALA A 194 3.34 -0.72 10.95
CA ALA A 194 2.91 0.48 10.25
C ALA A 194 2.10 0.13 8.99
N LEU A 195 2.51 -0.88 8.22
CA LEU A 195 1.74 -1.38 7.07
C LEU A 195 0.39 -1.99 7.47
N GLY A 196 0.29 -2.61 8.64
CA GLY A 196 -0.98 -3.05 9.22
C GLY A 196 -1.87 -1.86 9.63
N GLU A 197 -1.29 -0.86 10.31
CA GLU A 197 -2.04 0.30 10.83
C GLU A 197 -2.50 1.28 9.72
N VAL A 198 -1.76 1.43 8.62
CA VAL A 198 -2.23 2.25 7.48
C VAL A 198 -3.49 1.67 6.84
N GLN A 199 -3.69 0.35 6.87
CA GLN A 199 -4.92 -0.30 6.42
C GLN A 199 -6.14 0.09 7.28
N SER A 200 -5.90 0.58 8.50
CA SER A 200 -6.90 1.12 9.41
C SER A 200 -7.03 2.65 9.34
N GLY A 201 -6.46 3.29 8.32
CA GLY A 201 -6.55 4.73 8.08
C GLY A 201 -5.60 5.56 8.94
N MET A 202 -4.44 5.03 9.34
CA MET A 202 -3.42 5.80 10.04
C MET A 202 -2.96 7.01 9.21
N LEU A 203 -2.92 8.19 9.84
CA LEU A 203 -2.48 9.44 9.20
C LEU A 203 -1.10 9.90 9.69
N ILE A 204 -0.82 9.72 10.99
CA ILE A 204 0.39 10.22 11.63
C ILE A 204 0.87 9.19 12.64
N SER A 205 2.17 8.91 12.61
CA SER A 205 2.87 8.18 13.65
C SER A 205 4.02 8.98 14.22
N ASN A 206 4.48 8.60 15.39
CA ASN A 206 5.68 9.12 16.00
C ASN A 206 6.69 8.02 16.28
N HIS A 207 7.93 8.23 15.86
CA HIS A 207 9.06 7.33 16.04
C HIS A 207 10.18 8.12 16.73
N SER A 208 10.25 7.95 18.05
CA SER A 208 11.19 8.69 18.90
C SER A 208 12.42 7.86 19.26
N TYR A 209 12.96 7.14 18.30
CA TYR A 209 14.12 6.26 18.43
C TYR A 209 14.97 6.31 17.15
N GLY A 210 16.11 5.68 17.19
CA GLY A 210 17.00 5.56 16.04
C GLY A 210 18.36 5.01 16.40
N THR A 211 19.22 4.86 15.41
CA THR A 211 20.55 4.30 15.52
C THR A 211 21.56 5.39 15.88
N PRO A 212 22.22 5.36 17.04
CA PRO A 212 23.31 6.29 17.36
C PRO A 212 24.56 5.96 16.54
N ILE A 213 25.36 6.98 16.24
CA ILE A 213 26.63 6.83 15.51
C ILE A 213 27.58 5.88 16.24
N THR A 214 27.64 5.97 17.57
CA THR A 214 28.48 5.10 18.40
C THR A 214 27.63 4.44 19.48
N SER A 215 27.69 3.11 19.56
CA SER A 215 26.98 2.32 20.56
C SER A 215 27.88 1.23 21.13
N ASN A 216 27.94 1.10 22.47
CA ASN A 216 28.75 0.10 23.15
C ASN A 216 30.23 0.01 22.68
N GLY A 217 30.81 1.16 22.31
CA GLY A 217 32.18 1.24 21.82
C GLY A 217 32.35 0.87 20.34
N ASN A 218 31.30 0.57 19.63
CA ASN A 218 31.32 0.37 18.18
C ASN A 218 30.80 1.64 17.49
N THR A 219 31.55 2.17 16.54
CA THR A 219 31.17 3.28 15.69
C THR A 219 30.74 2.74 14.34
N LEU A 220 29.63 3.25 13.82
CA LEU A 220 29.13 2.86 12.50
C LEU A 220 30.17 3.17 11.41
N PRO A 221 30.19 2.39 10.33
CA PRO A 221 31.00 2.71 9.17
C PRO A 221 30.64 4.09 8.59
N ALA A 222 31.65 4.85 8.15
CA ALA A 222 31.42 6.19 7.61
C ALA A 222 30.41 6.21 6.45
N TRP A 223 30.45 5.20 5.59
CA TRP A 223 29.53 5.10 4.44
C TRP A 223 28.04 4.92 4.83
N PHE A 224 27.77 4.48 6.06
CA PHE A 224 26.39 4.24 6.53
C PHE A 224 25.75 5.50 7.11
N ILE A 225 26.56 6.46 7.56
CA ILE A 225 26.12 7.72 8.12
C ILE A 225 25.82 8.66 6.96
N GLY A 226 24.71 9.37 6.98
CA GLY A 226 24.28 10.31 5.92
C GLY A 226 23.65 9.65 4.69
N SER A 227 23.93 8.37 4.45
CA SER A 227 23.54 7.68 3.22
C SER A 227 22.11 7.14 3.26
N TYR A 228 21.54 6.87 2.07
CA TYR A 228 20.22 6.28 1.90
C TYR A 228 20.30 4.76 1.94
N THR A 229 20.15 4.20 3.13
CA THR A 229 20.27 2.75 3.39
C THR A 229 18.90 2.04 3.36
N PHE A 230 18.92 0.74 3.69
CA PHE A 230 17.71 -0.08 3.74
C PHE A 230 16.60 0.52 4.62
N GLY A 231 16.93 1.07 5.82
CA GLY A 231 15.92 1.67 6.68
C GLY A 231 15.21 2.87 6.04
N ALA A 232 15.94 3.71 5.30
CA ALA A 232 15.34 4.81 4.54
C ALA A 232 14.44 4.32 3.40
N ASN A 233 14.87 3.27 2.69
CA ASN A 233 14.11 2.66 1.61
C ASN A 233 12.80 2.02 2.11
N GLU A 234 12.86 1.26 3.21
CA GLU A 234 11.69 0.62 3.84
C GLU A 234 10.63 1.63 4.22
N TRP A 235 11.00 2.73 4.88
CA TRP A 235 10.05 3.77 5.28
C TRP A 235 9.52 4.59 4.09
N ASP A 236 10.33 4.82 3.06
CA ASP A 236 9.85 5.41 1.81
C ASP A 236 8.85 4.50 1.10
N ASP A 237 9.04 3.17 1.16
CA ASP A 237 8.12 2.19 0.59
C ASP A 237 6.77 2.16 1.32
N VAL A 238 6.77 2.21 2.64
CA VAL A 238 5.53 2.34 3.43
C VAL A 238 4.78 3.61 3.05
N ALA A 239 5.45 4.76 3.08
CA ALA A 239 4.84 6.06 2.80
C ALA A 239 4.31 6.16 1.36
N TYR A 240 5.04 5.62 0.39
CA TYR A 240 4.61 5.63 -1.02
C TYR A 240 3.34 4.80 -1.26
N ASN A 241 3.21 3.66 -0.58
CA ASN A 241 2.02 2.80 -0.70
C ASN A 241 0.83 3.30 0.16
N ALA A 242 1.07 4.26 1.06
CA ALA A 242 0.06 4.85 1.94
C ALA A 242 0.11 6.40 1.90
N PRO A 243 -0.32 7.06 0.82
CA PRO A 243 -0.06 8.48 0.55
C PRO A 243 -0.72 9.47 1.53
N TYR A 244 -1.54 9.04 2.46
CA TYR A 244 -2.08 9.85 3.56
C TYR A 244 -1.27 9.72 4.85
N TYR A 245 -0.36 8.75 4.93
CA TYR A 245 0.41 8.46 6.14
C TYR A 245 1.74 9.21 6.15
N LEU A 246 1.96 10.01 7.18
CA LEU A 246 3.20 10.74 7.44
C LEU A 246 3.91 10.17 8.68
N PRO A 247 5.02 9.43 8.51
CA PRO A 247 5.90 9.06 9.61
C PRO A 247 6.67 10.28 10.12
N VAL A 248 6.61 10.55 11.43
CA VAL A 248 7.35 11.63 12.08
C VAL A 248 8.44 11.04 12.95
N MET A 249 9.69 11.40 12.67
CA MET A 249 10.87 10.77 13.25
C MET A 249 11.79 11.76 13.94
N SER A 250 12.37 11.37 15.07
CA SER A 250 13.41 12.16 15.72
C SER A 250 14.71 12.15 14.91
N ALA A 251 15.42 13.26 14.81
CA ALA A 251 16.68 13.35 14.04
C ALA A 251 17.85 12.57 14.67
N GLY A 252 17.76 12.26 15.96
CA GLY A 252 18.85 11.66 16.73
C GLY A 252 19.54 12.64 17.68
N ASN A 253 20.36 12.12 18.57
CA ASN A 253 20.96 12.91 19.64
C ASN A 253 22.51 12.86 19.63
N ASP A 254 23.08 12.66 18.47
CA ASP A 254 24.52 12.65 18.24
C ASP A 254 25.11 14.04 17.93
N GLY A 255 24.38 15.13 18.18
CA GLY A 255 24.85 16.49 17.90
C GLY A 255 26.21 16.82 18.50
N GLY A 256 26.48 16.32 19.70
CA GLY A 256 27.79 16.43 20.36
C GLY A 256 28.80 15.35 19.98
N ASN A 257 28.36 14.30 19.32
CA ASN A 257 29.20 13.17 18.89
C ASN A 257 29.93 13.55 17.59
N ASN A 258 31.22 13.31 17.52
CA ASN A 258 32.05 13.56 16.34
C ASN A 258 32.88 12.31 15.96
N ASP A 259 32.33 11.13 16.27
CA ASP A 259 32.99 9.85 16.00
C ASP A 259 32.81 9.37 14.55
N ASN A 260 31.98 10.07 13.73
CA ASN A 260 31.96 9.81 12.28
C ASN A 260 33.38 10.00 11.74
N PRO A 261 34.03 8.94 11.20
CA PRO A 261 35.42 9.02 10.79
C PRO A 261 35.67 9.85 9.53
N GLU A 262 34.63 10.03 8.68
CA GLU A 262 34.74 10.75 7.40
C GLU A 262 33.48 11.62 7.18
N PRO A 263 33.18 12.62 8.04
CA PRO A 263 31.99 13.45 7.86
C PRO A 263 32.15 14.38 6.64
N ILE A 264 31.05 14.74 5.98
CA ILE A 264 31.03 15.77 4.90
C ILE A 264 31.67 17.07 5.38
N ALA A 265 31.43 17.45 6.64
CA ALA A 265 32.09 18.56 7.31
C ALA A 265 32.09 18.35 8.83
N ALA A 266 33.11 18.85 9.51
CA ALA A 266 33.25 18.73 10.96
C ALA A 266 32.00 19.25 11.70
N GLY A 267 31.41 18.41 12.54
CA GLY A 267 30.21 18.73 13.33
C GLY A 267 28.86 18.47 12.62
N TYR A 268 28.89 18.02 11.40
CA TYR A 268 27.71 17.67 10.58
C TYR A 268 27.68 16.18 10.23
N ASP A 269 26.72 15.80 9.37
CA ASP A 269 26.62 14.42 8.83
C ASP A 269 26.43 13.40 9.96
N LYS A 270 25.27 13.48 10.64
CA LYS A 270 24.97 12.68 11.83
C LYS A 270 23.61 11.97 11.77
N LEU A 271 23.00 11.95 10.59
CA LEU A 271 21.73 11.27 10.36
C LEU A 271 21.99 9.82 9.90
N VAL A 272 21.24 8.88 10.44
CA VAL A 272 21.48 7.46 10.22
C VAL A 272 20.15 6.72 9.94
N GLY A 273 20.17 5.80 8.99
CA GLY A 273 19.09 4.87 8.71
C GLY A 273 17.80 5.55 8.23
N ASP A 274 16.70 5.36 8.92
CA ASP A 274 15.39 5.93 8.64
C ASP A 274 15.34 7.47 8.60
N LYS A 275 16.33 8.14 9.21
CA LYS A 275 16.44 9.60 9.23
C LYS A 275 16.88 10.19 7.87
N THR A 276 17.35 9.34 6.96
CA THR A 276 17.73 9.75 5.61
C THR A 276 16.65 9.45 4.56
N ALA A 277 15.47 8.94 4.98
CA ALA A 277 14.32 8.72 4.10
C ALA A 277 13.78 10.03 3.53
N LYS A 278 13.24 10.00 2.30
CA LYS A 278 12.70 11.17 1.59
C LYS A 278 11.33 11.56 2.11
N ASN A 279 10.46 10.57 2.35
CA ASN A 279 9.04 10.79 2.61
C ASN A 279 8.69 11.00 4.08
N THR A 280 9.59 10.63 5.00
CA THR A 280 9.44 10.88 6.44
C THR A 280 9.64 12.35 6.79
N LEU A 281 9.09 12.78 7.92
CA LEU A 281 9.35 14.11 8.48
C LEU A 281 10.32 13.98 9.67
N VAL A 282 11.57 14.40 9.49
CA VAL A 282 12.65 14.27 10.48
C VAL A 282 12.77 15.54 11.28
N ILE A 283 12.75 15.42 12.62
CA ILE A 283 12.58 16.54 13.55
C ILE A 283 13.85 16.79 14.34
N ALA A 284 14.42 17.98 14.15
CA ALA A 284 15.48 18.55 15.00
C ALA A 284 14.91 19.12 16.31
N ASN A 285 15.77 19.26 17.34
CA ASN A 285 15.40 19.74 18.65
C ASN A 285 15.98 21.14 18.93
N CYS A 286 15.14 22.15 19.14
CA CYS A 286 15.58 23.47 19.63
C CYS A 286 15.34 23.67 21.14
N LEU A 287 15.99 24.70 21.68
CA LEU A 287 15.70 25.23 23.02
C LEU A 287 14.31 25.90 23.05
N ASP A 288 13.82 26.19 24.25
CA ASP A 288 12.59 26.97 24.43
C ASP A 288 12.70 28.31 23.72
N VAL A 289 11.66 28.67 22.99
CA VAL A 289 11.58 29.93 22.24
C VAL A 289 10.50 30.82 22.83
N SER A 290 10.83 32.08 23.04
CA SER A 290 9.84 33.08 23.45
C SER A 290 8.91 33.40 22.29
N VAL A 291 7.61 33.16 22.47
CA VAL A 291 6.56 33.41 21.48
C VAL A 291 5.60 34.44 22.06
N GLY A 292 5.39 35.55 21.33
CA GLY A 292 4.45 36.59 21.70
C GLY A 292 2.98 36.16 21.57
N THR A 293 2.08 36.99 22.08
CA THR A 293 0.61 36.72 21.97
C THR A 293 0.11 36.80 20.54
N ASP A 294 0.87 37.40 19.64
CA ASP A 294 0.66 37.44 18.18
C ASP A 294 1.13 36.16 17.48
N GLY A 295 1.85 35.28 18.18
CA GLY A 295 2.43 34.05 17.65
C GLY A 295 3.81 34.24 17.01
N ASN A 296 4.37 35.46 17.02
CA ASN A 296 5.70 35.72 16.50
C ASN A 296 6.78 35.36 17.52
N VAL A 297 7.93 34.88 17.01
CA VAL A 297 9.13 34.64 17.81
C VAL A 297 9.74 35.97 18.23
N SER A 298 10.10 36.08 19.52
CA SER A 298 10.91 37.17 20.04
C SER A 298 12.29 36.62 20.46
N GLY A 299 13.33 37.01 19.76
CA GLY A 299 14.71 36.54 19.97
C GLY A 299 15.13 35.47 18.97
N ASN A 300 16.27 34.84 19.24
CA ASN A 300 16.81 33.82 18.35
C ASN A 300 16.21 32.43 18.64
N ILE A 301 16.03 31.63 17.60
CA ILE A 301 15.79 30.19 17.70
C ILE A 301 17.16 29.54 17.81
N SER A 302 17.40 28.76 18.86
CA SER A 302 18.68 28.12 19.12
C SER A 302 18.50 26.61 19.14
N ILE A 303 19.36 25.88 18.41
CA ILE A 303 19.35 24.41 18.43
C ILE A 303 19.86 23.89 19.77
N ASN A 304 19.34 22.76 20.22
CA ASN A 304 19.92 22.01 21.32
C ASN A 304 21.19 21.29 20.81
N SER A 305 22.27 21.42 21.56
CA SER A 305 23.58 20.89 21.13
C SER A 305 23.62 19.36 20.95
N SER A 306 22.64 18.63 21.48
CA SER A 306 22.51 17.18 21.28
C SER A 306 21.80 16.83 19.98
N SER A 307 21.07 17.73 19.33
CA SER A 307 20.34 17.44 18.10
C SER A 307 21.30 17.06 16.97
N SER A 308 21.09 15.89 16.36
CA SER A 308 21.88 15.45 15.20
C SER A 308 21.69 16.38 14.02
N GLN A 309 22.80 16.75 13.38
CA GLN A 309 22.82 17.63 12.20
C GLN A 309 22.95 16.77 10.92
N GLY A 310 22.28 17.21 9.86
CA GLY A 310 22.48 16.71 8.51
C GLY A 310 23.68 17.38 7.80
N PRO A 311 23.58 17.54 6.48
CA PRO A 311 22.55 17.03 5.58
C PRO A 311 22.71 15.51 5.36
N THR A 312 21.95 14.94 4.41
CA THR A 312 22.27 13.63 3.85
C THR A 312 23.45 13.75 2.87
N ASP A 313 24.06 12.61 2.50
CA ASP A 313 25.21 12.57 1.57
C ASP A 313 24.92 13.23 0.22
N ASP A 314 23.70 13.06 -0.30
CA ASP A 314 23.22 13.71 -1.54
C ASP A 314 22.75 15.16 -1.34
N LEU A 315 23.01 15.74 -0.17
CA LEU A 315 22.71 17.13 0.22
C LEU A 315 21.21 17.45 0.29
N ARG A 316 20.33 16.46 0.55
CA ARG A 316 18.93 16.76 0.89
C ARG A 316 18.85 17.53 2.21
N ILE A 317 17.86 18.41 2.28
CA ILE A 317 17.55 19.20 3.47
C ILE A 317 16.97 18.26 4.53
N LYS A 318 17.86 17.79 5.41
CA LYS A 318 17.54 16.99 6.59
C LYS A 318 18.38 17.49 7.78
N PRO A 319 17.79 17.57 9.00
CA PRO A 319 16.39 17.31 9.35
C PRO A 319 15.43 18.13 8.49
N ASP A 320 14.15 17.70 8.37
CA ASP A 320 13.18 18.47 7.58
C ASP A 320 12.76 19.76 8.31
N ILE A 321 12.48 19.68 9.62
CA ILE A 321 11.94 20.77 10.40
C ILE A 321 12.37 20.66 11.87
N THR A 322 12.24 21.75 12.60
CA THR A 322 12.58 21.80 14.02
C THR A 322 11.33 21.88 14.90
N GLY A 323 11.33 21.10 15.98
CA GLY A 323 10.42 21.20 17.09
C GLY A 323 11.15 21.49 18.40
N ASN A 324 10.42 21.69 19.49
CA ASN A 324 11.02 21.84 20.80
C ASN A 324 10.96 20.54 21.58
N GLY A 325 12.11 20.10 22.02
CA GLY A 325 12.28 18.88 22.84
C GLY A 325 13.22 19.10 24.02
N THR A 326 13.39 20.33 24.49
CA THR A 326 14.33 20.65 25.57
C THR A 326 13.60 20.96 26.87
N SER A 327 13.94 20.28 27.96
CA SER A 327 13.38 20.43 29.32
C SER A 327 11.83 20.30 29.45
N LEU A 328 11.13 19.35 28.76
CA LEU A 328 9.66 19.12 28.71
C LEU A 328 9.13 18.22 29.83
N ILE A 329 8.10 18.65 30.45
CA ILE A 329 7.37 17.87 31.46
C ILE A 329 6.23 17.12 30.76
N SER A 330 6.19 15.80 30.91
CA SER A 330 5.10 14.98 30.43
C SER A 330 4.77 13.86 31.42
N THR A 331 3.94 12.88 30.98
CA THR A 331 3.53 11.74 31.81
C THR A 331 4.72 10.83 32.11
N GLY A 332 4.83 10.40 33.38
CA GLY A 332 5.84 9.46 33.83
C GLY A 332 5.29 8.04 33.99
N SER A 333 6.15 7.04 34.02
CA SER A 333 5.74 5.63 34.10
C SER A 333 5.76 5.06 35.53
N SER A 334 6.29 5.77 36.55
CA SER A 334 6.47 5.24 37.88
C SER A 334 5.15 5.09 38.67
N SER A 335 4.12 5.88 38.33
CA SER A 335 2.77 5.75 38.88
C SER A 335 1.72 6.29 37.90
N ASN A 336 0.45 6.12 38.18
CA ASN A 336 -0.64 6.61 37.30
C ASN A 336 -0.79 8.15 37.29
N THR A 337 -0.04 8.86 38.12
CA THR A 337 -0.03 10.33 38.20
C THR A 337 1.38 10.91 38.10
N ALA A 338 2.37 10.05 37.83
CA ALA A 338 3.76 10.48 37.78
C ALA A 338 4.01 11.45 36.61
N THR A 339 4.88 12.40 36.85
CA THR A 339 5.40 13.27 35.77
C THR A 339 6.91 13.08 35.69
N ALA A 340 7.46 13.32 34.51
CA ALA A 340 8.89 13.30 34.28
C ALA A 340 9.31 14.49 33.40
N THR A 341 10.57 14.86 33.53
CA THR A 341 11.20 15.92 32.73
C THR A 341 12.40 15.31 32.00
N LEU A 342 12.42 15.34 30.66
CA LEU A 342 13.51 14.74 29.88
C LEU A 342 13.94 15.72 28.73
N THR A 343 15.03 15.50 27.93
CA THR A 343 15.55 16.37 26.82
C THR A 343 16.03 15.54 25.63
N GLY A 344 15.61 15.82 24.39
CA GLY A 344 16.07 15.19 23.17
C GLY A 344 15.19 15.42 21.94
N THR A 345 15.66 14.97 20.77
CA THR A 345 14.88 14.97 19.53
C THR A 345 13.66 14.04 19.63
N SER A 346 13.75 13.01 20.49
CA SER A 346 12.64 12.10 20.80
C SER A 346 11.42 12.80 21.41
N MET A 347 11.52 14.06 21.79
CA MET A 347 10.37 14.84 22.28
C MET A 347 10.05 16.04 21.41
N ALA A 348 10.98 16.49 20.64
CA ALA A 348 10.70 17.36 19.53
C ALA A 348 9.80 16.66 18.52
N SER A 349 10.03 15.37 18.25
CA SER A 349 9.22 14.57 17.34
C SER A 349 7.74 14.48 17.77
N PRO A 350 7.36 14.02 18.97
CA PRO A 350 5.96 13.97 19.41
C PRO A 350 5.34 15.34 19.60
N ASN A 351 6.12 16.38 19.91
CA ASN A 351 5.65 17.75 19.87
C ASN A 351 5.17 18.15 18.48
N VAL A 352 5.95 17.85 17.44
CA VAL A 352 5.57 18.11 16.05
C VAL A 352 4.42 17.20 15.65
N ALA A 353 4.51 15.88 15.86
CA ALA A 353 3.49 14.92 15.46
C ALA A 353 2.11 15.22 16.07
N GLY A 354 2.06 15.54 17.38
CA GLY A 354 0.84 15.97 18.04
C GLY A 354 0.30 17.31 17.49
N THR A 355 1.19 18.25 17.14
CA THR A 355 0.79 19.52 16.53
C THR A 355 0.24 19.31 15.10
N LEU A 356 0.85 18.45 14.30
CA LEU A 356 0.36 18.08 12.97
C LEU A 356 -1.01 17.38 13.01
N THR A 357 -1.29 16.65 14.09
CA THR A 357 -2.62 16.07 14.33
C THR A 357 -3.71 17.14 14.44
N LEU A 358 -3.40 18.30 15.05
CA LEU A 358 -4.32 19.44 15.10
C LEU A 358 -4.51 20.09 13.73
N LEU A 359 -3.47 20.15 12.90
CA LEU A 359 -3.57 20.68 11.53
C LEU A 359 -4.40 19.75 10.64
N GLN A 360 -4.28 18.43 10.76
CA GLN A 360 -5.16 17.46 10.09
C GLN A 360 -6.62 17.62 10.55
N GLN A 361 -6.83 17.78 11.85
CA GLN A 361 -8.17 18.05 12.37
C GLN A 361 -8.74 19.37 11.82
N HIS A 362 -7.93 20.43 11.72
CA HIS A 362 -8.35 21.71 11.16
C HIS A 362 -8.75 21.57 9.70
N TYR A 363 -7.92 20.93 8.90
CA TYR A 363 -8.23 20.68 7.48
C TYR A 363 -9.50 19.87 7.30
N ARG A 364 -9.69 18.79 8.10
CA ARG A 364 -10.94 18.01 8.12
C ARG A 364 -12.15 18.88 8.44
N ASN A 365 -12.04 19.77 9.41
CA ASN A 365 -13.13 20.67 9.79
C ASN A 365 -13.48 21.68 8.68
N LEU A 366 -12.49 22.08 7.86
CA LEU A 366 -12.70 22.99 6.73
C LEU A 366 -13.22 22.30 5.46
N THR A 367 -12.83 21.02 5.22
CA THR A 367 -12.99 20.37 3.92
C THR A 367 -13.74 19.04 3.97
N THR A 368 -14.00 18.49 5.17
CA THR A 368 -14.53 17.14 5.41
C THR A 368 -13.61 15.99 4.93
N SER A 369 -12.35 16.31 4.60
CA SER A 369 -11.33 15.39 4.10
C SER A 369 -10.04 15.54 4.90
N PHE A 370 -9.10 14.62 4.73
CA PHE A 370 -7.76 14.70 5.31
C PHE A 370 -6.74 15.11 4.24
N MET A 371 -5.68 15.79 4.67
CA MET A 371 -4.52 16.07 3.82
C MET A 371 -3.73 14.81 3.54
N ARG A 372 -3.18 14.67 2.33
CA ARG A 372 -2.12 13.71 2.05
C ARG A 372 -0.87 14.03 2.88
N ALA A 373 -0.02 13.03 3.09
CA ALA A 373 1.24 13.20 3.80
C ALA A 373 2.12 14.32 3.19
N ALA A 374 2.21 14.36 1.86
CA ALA A 374 2.93 15.39 1.14
C ALA A 374 2.37 16.79 1.42
N THR A 375 1.04 16.96 1.48
CA THR A 375 0.40 18.26 1.79
C THR A 375 0.74 18.70 3.21
N LEU A 376 0.64 17.81 4.18
CA LEU A 376 0.93 18.12 5.58
C LEU A 376 2.41 18.43 5.80
N LYS A 377 3.32 17.64 5.22
CA LYS A 377 4.77 17.89 5.25
C LYS A 377 5.11 19.22 4.57
N GLY A 378 4.60 19.44 3.36
CA GLY A 378 4.84 20.68 2.60
C GLY A 378 4.32 21.92 3.32
N LEU A 379 3.12 21.83 3.91
CA LEU A 379 2.55 22.93 4.70
C LEU A 379 3.42 23.27 5.92
N ALA A 380 3.89 22.26 6.65
CA ALA A 380 4.77 22.44 7.80
C ALA A 380 6.08 23.12 7.43
N CYS A 381 6.75 22.66 6.37
CA CYS A 381 8.00 23.25 5.86
C CYS A 381 7.77 24.66 5.30
N HIS A 382 6.71 24.88 4.51
CA HIS A 382 6.38 26.17 3.89
C HIS A 382 6.13 27.27 4.92
N THR A 383 5.51 26.92 6.04
CA THR A 383 5.08 27.90 7.06
C THR A 383 6.01 27.99 8.25
N ALA A 384 7.13 27.28 8.25
CA ALA A 384 8.13 27.32 9.32
C ALA A 384 8.72 28.75 9.54
N ASP A 385 9.12 29.01 10.76
CA ASP A 385 9.95 30.20 11.03
C ASP A 385 11.41 29.92 10.69
N ASP A 386 11.94 30.60 9.75
CA ASP A 386 13.34 30.51 9.33
C ASP A 386 14.29 30.66 10.54
N ALA A 387 15.26 29.79 10.66
CA ALA A 387 16.18 29.72 11.81
C ALA A 387 17.59 29.37 11.33
N GLY A 388 18.60 29.90 12.03
CA GLY A 388 19.99 29.72 11.61
C GLY A 388 20.39 30.62 10.46
N ALA A 389 20.90 30.05 9.38
CA ALA A 389 21.19 30.79 8.14
C ALA A 389 19.89 31.12 7.41
N VAL A 390 19.92 32.14 6.54
CA VAL A 390 18.73 32.47 5.73
C VAL A 390 18.39 31.35 4.75
N GLY A 391 17.17 30.88 4.81
CA GLY A 391 16.70 29.70 4.08
C GLY A 391 16.98 28.39 4.82
N PRO A 392 16.72 27.24 4.21
CA PRO A 392 16.92 25.96 4.87
C PRO A 392 18.41 25.68 5.12
N ASP A 393 18.69 24.95 6.21
CA ASP A 393 20.06 24.54 6.55
C ASP A 393 20.10 23.11 7.14
N ALA A 394 21.30 22.58 7.33
CA ALA A 394 21.53 21.22 7.81
C ALA A 394 21.31 21.07 9.34
N VAL A 395 20.94 22.11 10.05
CA VAL A 395 20.75 22.14 11.52
C VAL A 395 19.28 22.23 11.89
N PHE A 396 18.56 23.16 11.27
CA PHE A 396 17.15 23.47 11.54
C PHE A 396 16.20 22.95 10.47
N GLY A 397 16.72 22.45 9.34
CA GLY A 397 15.92 22.16 8.16
C GLY A 397 15.25 23.39 7.59
N TRP A 398 13.95 23.36 7.35
CA TRP A 398 13.16 24.52 6.90
C TRP A 398 12.87 25.54 8.02
N GLY A 399 13.29 25.25 9.27
CA GLY A 399 13.11 26.11 10.42
C GLY A 399 12.19 25.55 11.48
N LEU A 400 11.74 26.41 12.41
CA LEU A 400 10.86 26.00 13.53
C LEU A 400 9.40 25.93 13.07
N LEU A 401 8.72 24.81 13.38
CA LEU A 401 7.29 24.61 13.09
C LEU A 401 6.45 25.78 13.62
N ASN A 402 5.63 26.40 12.75
CA ASN A 402 4.69 27.44 13.10
C ASN A 402 3.25 27.00 12.78
N ALA A 403 2.63 26.31 13.72
CA ALA A 403 1.27 25.77 13.55
C ALA A 403 0.21 26.88 13.38
N LYS A 404 0.42 28.06 13.94
CA LYS A 404 -0.48 29.20 13.74
C LYS A 404 -0.50 29.61 12.28
N ARG A 405 0.68 29.85 11.67
CA ARG A 405 0.78 30.22 10.25
C ARG A 405 0.27 29.12 9.34
N ALA A 406 0.52 27.87 9.68
CA ALA A 406 -0.01 26.71 8.95
C ALA A 406 -1.56 26.68 8.97
N ALA A 407 -2.17 26.89 10.14
CA ALA A 407 -3.62 26.94 10.27
C ALA A 407 -4.22 28.18 9.56
N GLU A 408 -3.56 29.33 9.61
CA GLU A 408 -3.96 30.52 8.85
C GLU A 408 -3.92 30.27 7.34
N THR A 409 -2.89 29.57 6.87
CA THR A 409 -2.74 29.20 5.45
C THR A 409 -3.89 28.30 4.99
N LEU A 410 -4.30 27.32 5.81
CA LEU A 410 -5.47 26.48 5.53
C LEU A 410 -6.78 27.26 5.55
N THR A 411 -6.96 28.12 6.55
CA THR A 411 -8.18 28.94 6.72
C THR A 411 -8.40 29.91 5.57
N ASN A 412 -7.31 30.52 5.07
CA ASN A 412 -7.34 31.52 4.02
C ASN A 412 -7.15 30.95 2.61
N ASN A 413 -7.27 29.63 2.47
CA ASN A 413 -7.11 28.95 1.17
C ASN A 413 -8.07 29.52 0.12
N GLY A 414 -7.51 30.00 -1.00
CA GLY A 414 -8.21 30.67 -2.09
C GLY A 414 -8.30 32.19 -1.94
N LEU A 415 -7.93 32.80 -0.79
CA LEU A 415 -7.94 34.26 -0.59
C LEU A 415 -6.53 34.84 -0.56
N THR A 416 -5.76 34.53 0.48
CA THR A 416 -4.38 35.01 0.65
C THR A 416 -3.35 33.91 0.61
N SER A 417 -3.81 32.69 0.47
CA SER A 417 -3.04 31.48 0.29
C SER A 417 -3.72 30.54 -0.71
N TRP A 418 -2.98 29.54 -1.19
CA TRP A 418 -3.49 28.43 -1.99
C TRP A 418 -2.89 27.13 -1.50
N VAL A 419 -3.74 26.13 -1.26
CA VAL A 419 -3.34 24.78 -0.89
C VAL A 419 -4.14 23.81 -1.76
N SER A 420 -3.45 23.02 -2.59
CA SER A 420 -4.08 22.03 -3.46
C SER A 420 -3.23 20.77 -3.60
N GLU A 421 -3.89 19.70 -4.02
CA GLU A 421 -3.29 18.41 -4.34
C GLU A 421 -3.48 18.16 -5.82
N GLU A 422 -2.40 18.07 -6.57
CA GLU A 422 -2.36 18.07 -8.03
C GLU A 422 -1.74 16.76 -8.55
N ASN A 423 -1.87 16.53 -9.86
CA ASN A 423 -1.21 15.39 -10.53
C ASN A 423 -0.47 15.91 -11.76
N LEU A 424 0.80 15.53 -11.89
CA LEU A 424 1.62 15.80 -13.06
C LEU A 424 1.77 14.51 -13.85
N ASN A 425 1.28 14.48 -15.08
CA ASN A 425 1.48 13.36 -15.97
C ASN A 425 2.83 13.48 -16.70
N ASN A 426 3.34 12.35 -17.13
CA ASN A 426 4.58 12.28 -17.89
C ASN A 426 4.56 13.20 -19.10
N HIS A 427 5.64 13.94 -19.32
CA HIS A 427 5.81 14.94 -20.40
C HIS A 427 4.81 16.11 -20.37
N GLN A 428 4.10 16.33 -19.26
CA GLN A 428 3.23 17.49 -19.09
C GLN A 428 3.84 18.53 -18.12
N SER A 429 3.25 19.70 -18.09
CA SER A 429 3.52 20.73 -17.08
C SER A 429 2.22 21.18 -16.44
N TYR A 430 2.28 21.50 -15.15
CA TYR A 430 1.22 22.19 -14.44
C TYR A 430 1.54 23.69 -14.44
N THR A 431 0.55 24.55 -14.65
CA THR A 431 0.73 25.99 -14.64
C THR A 431 -0.41 26.66 -13.88
N MET A 432 -0.05 27.59 -13.01
CA MET A 432 -1.01 28.40 -12.24
C MET A 432 -0.57 29.87 -12.24
N THR A 433 -1.50 30.78 -12.52
CA THR A 433 -1.30 32.20 -12.38
C THR A 433 -1.83 32.69 -11.02
N VAL A 434 -1.04 33.44 -10.29
CA VAL A 434 -1.39 34.04 -9.00
C VAL A 434 -1.13 35.53 -8.99
N ASN A 435 -1.90 36.30 -8.21
CA ASN A 435 -1.66 37.72 -7.97
C ASN A 435 -0.98 37.93 -6.61
N SER A 436 0.21 38.53 -6.60
CA SER A 436 0.84 39.00 -5.37
C SER A 436 0.22 40.34 -4.90
N ASN A 437 0.04 40.46 -3.59
CA ASN A 437 -0.37 41.73 -2.96
C ASN A 437 0.75 42.81 -2.93
N GLY A 438 2.00 42.42 -3.20
CA GLY A 438 3.18 43.30 -3.20
C GLY A 438 3.67 43.72 -1.82
N THR A 439 3.04 43.31 -0.75
CA THR A 439 3.34 43.73 0.63
C THR A 439 3.90 42.62 1.50
N THR A 440 3.58 41.40 1.20
CA THR A 440 4.08 40.19 1.88
C THR A 440 4.91 39.33 0.92
N PRO A 441 5.91 38.61 1.40
CA PRO A 441 6.67 37.70 0.55
C PRO A 441 5.75 36.75 -0.23
N LEU A 442 6.00 36.61 -1.53
CA LEU A 442 5.34 35.56 -2.33
C LEU A 442 6.15 34.28 -2.20
N MET A 443 5.51 33.24 -1.72
CA MET A 443 6.13 31.91 -1.57
C MET A 443 5.30 30.88 -2.30
N ALA A 444 5.96 29.90 -2.95
CA ALA A 444 5.31 28.73 -3.49
C ALA A 444 6.19 27.50 -3.25
N SER A 445 5.58 26.42 -2.81
CA SER A 445 6.26 25.13 -2.61
C SER A 445 5.48 23.97 -3.21
N ILE A 446 6.23 23.00 -3.71
CA ILE A 446 5.71 21.66 -4.05
C ILE A 446 6.30 20.63 -3.12
N THR A 447 5.52 19.59 -2.84
CA THR A 447 5.95 18.44 -2.05
C THR A 447 5.29 17.19 -2.60
N TRP A 448 6.04 16.12 -2.71
CA TRP A 448 5.49 14.85 -3.18
C TRP A 448 6.03 13.67 -2.39
N THR A 449 5.24 12.59 -2.35
CA THR A 449 5.71 11.31 -1.85
C THR A 449 6.36 10.59 -3.02
N ASP A 450 7.69 10.50 -2.98
CA ASP A 450 8.49 9.89 -4.03
C ASP A 450 8.59 8.38 -3.84
N LEU A 451 8.86 7.64 -4.92
CA LEU A 451 9.13 6.21 -4.86
C LEU A 451 10.38 5.92 -4.02
N PRO A 452 10.51 4.70 -3.43
CA PRO A 452 11.76 4.29 -2.80
C PRO A 452 12.94 4.40 -3.77
N GLY A 453 14.02 5.01 -3.31
CA GLY A 453 15.27 5.14 -4.07
C GLY A 453 16.12 3.89 -4.01
N PRO A 454 17.22 3.82 -4.77
CA PRO A 454 18.18 2.72 -4.69
C PRO A 454 18.87 2.70 -3.32
N ILE A 455 18.96 1.52 -2.71
CA ILE A 455 19.66 1.32 -1.43
C ILE A 455 21.17 1.46 -1.65
N TYR A 456 21.81 2.30 -0.85
CA TYR A 456 23.25 2.42 -0.85
C TYR A 456 23.89 1.37 0.06
N ASN A 457 24.91 0.67 -0.44
CA ASN A 457 25.59 -0.42 0.23
C ASN A 457 27.08 -0.17 0.49
N GLY A 458 27.54 1.06 0.37
CA GLY A 458 28.94 1.43 0.61
C GLY A 458 29.89 1.27 -0.58
N ALA A 459 29.40 0.89 -1.76
CA ALA A 459 30.26 0.59 -2.91
C ALA A 459 31.18 1.74 -3.35
N ASN A 460 30.78 3.00 -3.14
CA ASN A 460 31.55 4.19 -3.50
C ASN A 460 32.26 4.84 -2.29
N GLY A 461 32.23 4.22 -1.09
CA GLY A 461 32.76 4.77 0.14
C GLY A 461 31.81 5.76 0.83
N ALA A 462 32.34 6.60 1.73
CA ALA A 462 31.53 7.62 2.44
C ALA A 462 31.17 8.80 1.53
N ASN A 463 30.09 9.50 1.91
CA ASN A 463 29.66 10.77 1.28
C ASN A 463 29.32 10.65 -0.23
N ASP A 464 28.65 9.57 -0.64
CA ASP A 464 28.18 9.43 -2.02
C ASP A 464 27.04 10.43 -2.29
N SER A 465 27.35 11.43 -3.09
CA SER A 465 26.42 12.51 -3.44
C SER A 465 25.44 12.17 -4.58
N THR A 466 25.35 10.91 -4.97
CA THR A 466 24.40 10.45 -6.00
C THR A 466 22.96 10.70 -5.53
N PRO A 467 22.13 11.48 -6.27
CA PRO A 467 20.75 11.72 -5.89
C PRO A 467 19.93 10.43 -5.81
N VAL A 468 19.16 10.26 -4.75
CA VAL A 468 18.26 9.12 -4.56
C VAL A 468 16.81 9.43 -4.95
N LEU A 469 16.54 10.63 -5.43
CA LEU A 469 15.26 11.08 -5.94
C LEU A 469 14.91 10.26 -7.20
N VAL A 470 13.69 9.70 -7.25
CA VAL A 470 13.24 8.86 -8.37
C VAL A 470 12.44 9.68 -9.38
N ASN A 471 11.44 10.43 -8.92
CA ASN A 471 10.69 11.38 -9.73
C ASN A 471 11.14 12.79 -9.37
N ASP A 472 11.90 13.44 -10.24
CA ASP A 472 12.45 14.78 -10.05
C ASP A 472 11.49 15.83 -10.64
N LEU A 473 10.68 16.44 -9.75
CA LEU A 473 9.78 17.55 -10.08
C LEU A 473 10.48 18.89 -9.81
N ASP A 474 10.21 19.88 -10.64
CA ASP A 474 10.75 21.23 -10.51
C ASP A 474 9.65 22.27 -10.42
N ILE A 475 9.70 23.17 -9.43
CA ILE A 475 8.88 24.37 -9.38
C ILE A 475 9.66 25.59 -9.86
N ARG A 476 9.00 26.48 -10.61
CA ARG A 476 9.51 27.81 -10.97
C ARG A 476 8.42 28.85 -10.84
N ILE A 477 8.79 30.05 -10.44
CA ILE A 477 7.93 31.25 -10.53
C ILE A 477 8.51 32.16 -11.58
N THR A 478 7.70 32.67 -12.49
CA THR A 478 8.14 33.57 -13.53
C THR A 478 7.32 34.87 -13.52
N ARG A 479 7.98 35.99 -13.83
CA ARG A 479 7.36 37.30 -14.06
C ARG A 479 8.21 38.14 -14.99
N ASN A 480 7.62 38.66 -16.05
CA ASN A 480 8.29 39.60 -16.99
C ASN A 480 9.66 39.10 -17.47
N GLY A 481 9.79 37.82 -17.74
CA GLY A 481 11.04 37.19 -18.19
C GLY A 481 12.04 36.84 -17.07
N THR A 482 11.76 37.19 -15.81
CA THR A 482 12.56 36.77 -14.66
C THR A 482 12.06 35.43 -14.14
N THR A 483 12.97 34.48 -13.91
CA THR A 483 12.69 33.17 -13.29
C THR A 483 13.27 33.14 -11.88
N TYR A 484 12.46 32.66 -10.93
CA TYR A 484 12.85 32.43 -9.54
C TYR A 484 12.88 30.90 -9.33
N PHE A 485 13.94 30.42 -8.64
CA PHE A 485 14.24 29.04 -8.40
C PHE A 485 14.05 28.67 -6.92
N PRO A 486 13.86 27.37 -6.61
CA PRO A 486 13.73 26.91 -5.24
C PRO A 486 15.03 26.97 -4.46
N TRP A 487 14.93 26.93 -3.15
CA TRP A 487 16.06 26.72 -2.27
C TRP A 487 16.69 25.33 -2.43
N ARG A 488 18.01 25.25 -2.33
CA ARG A 488 18.77 23.99 -2.26
C ARG A 488 20.03 24.16 -1.43
N LEU A 489 20.47 23.07 -0.78
CA LEU A 489 21.78 23.03 -0.16
C LEU A 489 22.89 22.86 -1.21
N VAL A 490 24.05 23.38 -0.90
CA VAL A 490 25.30 23.22 -1.68
C VAL A 490 26.45 22.76 -0.78
N GLY A 491 26.17 22.47 0.49
CA GLY A 491 27.07 21.97 1.49
C GLY A 491 26.54 22.27 2.89
N PRO A 492 27.01 21.56 3.92
CA PRO A 492 26.46 21.68 5.28
C PRO A 492 26.76 23.04 5.96
N THR A 493 27.90 23.67 5.62
CA THR A 493 28.35 24.92 6.20
C THR A 493 28.13 26.15 5.29
N THR A 494 27.63 25.91 4.08
CA THR A 494 27.38 26.94 3.08
C THR A 494 25.90 27.32 3.12
N PRO A 495 25.53 28.63 3.14
CA PRO A 495 24.14 29.05 3.05
C PRO A 495 23.46 28.44 1.81
N ALA A 496 22.20 28.03 1.95
CA ALA A 496 21.40 27.53 0.83
C ALA A 496 21.30 28.58 -0.30
N ILE A 497 21.20 28.12 -1.52
CA ILE A 497 21.07 28.98 -2.72
C ILE A 497 19.70 28.80 -3.36
N ARG A 498 19.28 29.75 -4.21
CA ARG A 498 18.03 29.74 -5.00
C ARG A 498 18.29 30.28 -6.42
N THR A 499 19.36 29.77 -7.03
CA THR A 499 19.83 30.22 -8.35
C THR A 499 19.73 29.10 -9.42
N SER A 500 19.29 27.92 -9.03
CA SER A 500 19.14 26.73 -9.89
C SER A 500 18.11 25.78 -9.31
N ASP A 501 17.74 24.76 -10.08
CA ASP A 501 16.84 23.69 -9.66
C ASP A 501 17.39 22.93 -8.44
N ASN A 502 16.50 22.30 -7.71
CA ASN A 502 16.81 21.35 -6.65
C ASN A 502 16.52 19.93 -7.18
N ASN A 503 17.53 19.08 -7.27
CA ASN A 503 17.43 17.75 -7.90
C ASN A 503 17.53 16.61 -6.88
N VAL A 504 17.45 16.91 -5.60
CA VAL A 504 17.67 15.93 -4.53
C VAL A 504 16.50 15.86 -3.54
N ASP A 505 15.80 16.96 -3.29
CA ASP A 505 14.71 17.03 -2.34
C ASP A 505 13.35 16.77 -2.99
N ASN A 506 12.45 16.11 -2.27
CA ASN A 506 11.03 16.00 -2.62
C ASN A 506 10.16 17.11 -1.94
N VAL A 507 10.82 18.18 -1.49
CA VAL A 507 10.23 19.44 -1.02
C VAL A 507 10.99 20.59 -1.68
N GLU A 508 10.32 21.34 -2.54
CA GLU A 508 10.88 22.52 -3.17
C GLU A 508 10.11 23.77 -2.78
N LEU A 509 10.80 24.84 -2.39
CA LEU A 509 10.20 26.09 -1.97
C LEU A 509 10.91 27.28 -2.61
N ILE A 510 10.14 28.14 -3.27
CA ILE A 510 10.56 29.44 -3.80
C ILE A 510 10.05 30.54 -2.87
N LYS A 511 10.90 31.51 -2.56
CA LYS A 511 10.55 32.72 -1.79
C LYS A 511 11.01 33.95 -2.52
N ILE A 512 10.10 34.85 -2.81
CA ILE A 512 10.36 36.22 -3.31
C ILE A 512 10.10 37.17 -2.15
N ASP A 513 11.15 37.70 -1.54
CA ASP A 513 11.07 38.47 -0.29
C ASP A 513 10.32 39.80 -0.45
N THR A 514 10.49 40.49 -1.58
CA THR A 514 9.86 41.78 -1.90
C THR A 514 9.20 41.69 -3.28
N PRO A 515 8.07 40.98 -3.41
CA PRO A 515 7.39 40.88 -4.69
C PRO A 515 6.79 42.23 -5.07
N THR A 516 6.72 42.53 -6.36
CA THR A 516 5.90 43.65 -6.85
C THR A 516 4.44 43.14 -6.96
N ALA A 517 3.45 43.98 -6.61
CA ALA A 517 2.05 43.64 -6.79
C ALA A 517 1.70 43.27 -8.25
N GLY A 518 0.81 42.28 -8.43
CA GLY A 518 0.33 41.80 -9.71
C GLY A 518 0.69 40.32 -10.02
N GLU A 519 0.56 39.95 -11.27
CA GLU A 519 0.60 38.58 -11.76
C GLU A 519 2.00 37.96 -11.71
N TYR A 520 2.02 36.68 -11.29
CA TYR A 520 3.14 35.76 -11.35
C TYR A 520 2.63 34.41 -11.86
N VAL A 521 3.45 33.70 -12.61
CA VAL A 521 3.14 32.36 -13.12
C VAL A 521 3.99 31.32 -12.40
N ILE A 522 3.33 30.38 -11.75
CA ILE A 522 3.93 29.20 -11.13
C ILE A 522 3.87 28.09 -12.16
N THR A 523 4.98 27.40 -12.40
CA THR A 523 5.05 26.25 -13.29
C THR A 523 5.70 25.08 -12.56
N VAL A 524 5.11 23.91 -12.67
CA VAL A 524 5.69 22.65 -12.20
C VAL A 524 5.96 21.77 -13.39
N THR A 525 7.19 21.30 -13.50
CA THR A 525 7.66 20.40 -14.55
C THR A 525 8.33 19.19 -13.92
N HIS A 526 8.82 18.27 -14.73
CA HIS A 526 9.63 17.13 -14.26
C HIS A 526 10.81 16.88 -15.19
N LYS A 527 11.85 16.22 -14.67
CA LYS A 527 12.99 15.75 -15.44
C LYS A 527 12.82 14.26 -15.79
N GLY A 528 13.38 13.87 -16.93
CA GLY A 528 13.32 12.48 -17.38
C GLY A 528 11.89 11.96 -17.59
N ASN A 529 11.67 10.69 -17.28
CA ASN A 529 10.37 10.04 -17.30
C ASN A 529 9.90 9.81 -15.85
N LEU A 530 8.68 10.22 -15.56
CA LEU A 530 8.04 9.86 -14.30
C LEU A 530 7.79 8.35 -14.26
N GLN A 531 8.32 7.68 -13.26
CA GLN A 531 7.97 6.29 -13.02
C GLN A 531 6.47 6.19 -12.72
N THR A 532 5.83 5.14 -13.19
CA THR A 532 4.36 4.97 -13.13
C THR A 532 3.53 5.92 -14.01
N GLY A 533 4.18 6.77 -14.85
CA GLY A 533 3.51 7.63 -15.82
C GLY A 533 2.96 8.95 -15.28
N SER A 534 2.93 9.14 -13.97
CA SER A 534 2.52 10.39 -13.32
C SER A 534 3.08 10.50 -11.90
N GLN A 535 3.11 11.72 -11.36
CA GLN A 535 3.44 11.99 -9.95
C GLN A 535 2.42 12.95 -9.37
N ARG A 536 1.80 12.55 -8.26
CA ARG A 536 0.97 13.45 -7.46
C ARG A 536 1.87 14.35 -6.60
N PHE A 537 1.49 15.60 -6.49
CA PHE A 537 2.20 16.59 -5.67
C PHE A 537 1.22 17.53 -4.98
N SER A 538 1.65 18.11 -3.89
CA SER A 538 0.94 19.16 -3.17
C SER A 538 1.53 20.50 -3.48
N LEU A 539 0.72 21.52 -3.71
CA LEU A 539 1.12 22.89 -3.96
C LEU A 539 0.62 23.78 -2.80
N VAL A 540 1.55 24.52 -2.18
CA VAL A 540 1.23 25.55 -1.18
C VAL A 540 1.76 26.89 -1.67
N VAL A 541 0.89 27.90 -1.71
CA VAL A 541 1.27 29.28 -2.10
C VAL A 541 0.78 30.27 -1.04
N THR A 542 1.60 31.20 -0.66
CA THR A 542 1.24 32.31 0.26
C THR A 542 1.72 33.68 -0.26
N GLY A 543 1.17 34.76 0.25
CA GLY A 543 1.48 36.12 -0.23
C GLY A 543 0.72 36.51 -1.50
N ILE A 544 -0.37 35.83 -1.76
CA ILE A 544 -1.28 36.12 -2.87
C ILE A 544 -2.48 36.96 -2.40
N THR A 545 -3.25 37.42 -3.36
CA THR A 545 -4.54 38.09 -3.14
C THR A 545 -5.52 37.61 -4.21
N SER A 546 -6.75 37.33 -3.81
CA SER A 546 -7.85 37.00 -4.71
C SER A 546 -9.10 37.77 -4.31
N ALA A 547 -9.94 38.12 -5.26
CA ALA A 547 -11.18 38.84 -5.00
C ALA A 547 -12.26 37.94 -4.39
N PHE A 548 -12.14 36.62 -4.55
CA PHE A 548 -13.04 35.62 -3.95
C PHE A 548 -12.33 34.27 -3.84
N SER A 549 -12.92 33.37 -3.07
CA SER A 549 -12.50 31.97 -3.02
C SER A 549 -13.66 30.99 -3.11
N LEU A 550 -13.35 29.80 -3.61
CA LEU A 550 -14.21 28.62 -3.63
C LEU A 550 -13.51 27.48 -2.90
N ASN A 551 -13.93 27.14 -1.71
CA ASN A 551 -13.38 26.02 -0.95
C ASN A 551 -14.38 24.86 -0.91
N SER A 552 -13.92 23.64 -1.19
CA SER A 552 -14.77 22.46 -1.13
C SER A 552 -15.35 22.27 0.28
N ASN A 553 -16.65 22.00 0.35
CA ASN A 553 -17.38 21.65 1.58
C ASN A 553 -18.04 20.27 1.48
N SER A 554 -17.54 19.43 0.59
CA SER A 554 -17.98 18.05 0.39
C SER A 554 -16.81 17.16 0.01
N THR A 555 -16.93 15.87 0.30
CA THR A 555 -16.01 14.83 -0.19
C THR A 555 -16.15 14.64 -1.71
N ASP A 556 -15.24 13.88 -2.30
CA ASP A 556 -15.44 13.32 -3.64
C ASP A 556 -16.67 12.42 -3.66
N ALA A 557 -17.29 12.26 -4.82
CA ALA A 557 -18.56 11.57 -4.95
C ALA A 557 -18.41 10.23 -5.69
N THR A 558 -18.97 9.19 -5.12
CA THR A 558 -19.18 7.91 -5.79
C THR A 558 -20.66 7.67 -5.92
N VAL A 559 -21.17 7.59 -7.14
CA VAL A 559 -22.62 7.51 -7.40
C VAL A 559 -22.94 6.44 -8.44
N CYS A 560 -24.17 5.96 -8.40
CA CYS A 560 -24.73 5.16 -9.48
C CYS A 560 -25.15 6.06 -10.64
N SER A 561 -24.99 5.58 -11.86
CA SER A 561 -25.36 6.31 -13.09
C SER A 561 -26.84 6.78 -13.13
N THR A 562 -27.70 6.20 -12.30
CA THR A 562 -29.12 6.60 -12.14
C THR A 562 -29.33 7.72 -11.12
N GLN A 563 -28.27 8.13 -10.41
CA GLN A 563 -28.31 9.14 -9.36
C GLN A 563 -27.64 10.44 -9.85
N ASN A 564 -27.89 11.53 -9.13
CA ASN A 564 -27.15 12.78 -9.32
C ASN A 564 -25.96 12.82 -8.37
N ALA A 565 -24.86 13.42 -8.80
CA ALA A 565 -23.76 13.78 -7.91
C ALA A 565 -23.95 15.23 -7.42
N VAL A 566 -23.70 15.44 -6.11
CA VAL A 566 -23.88 16.75 -5.48
C VAL A 566 -22.58 17.13 -4.79
N PHE A 567 -22.07 18.30 -5.12
CA PHE A 567 -20.90 18.90 -4.48
C PHE A 567 -21.26 20.26 -3.91
N THR A 568 -20.75 20.57 -2.73
CA THR A 568 -20.95 21.87 -2.09
C THR A 568 -19.62 22.59 -1.91
N PHE A 569 -19.65 23.91 -2.07
CA PHE A 569 -18.49 24.77 -1.96
C PHE A 569 -18.82 26.00 -1.12
N ASN A 570 -17.93 26.36 -0.21
CA ASN A 570 -17.98 27.62 0.51
C ASN A 570 -17.40 28.72 -0.40
N TYR A 571 -18.23 29.68 -0.73
CA TYR A 571 -17.81 30.89 -1.41
C TYR A 571 -17.50 31.98 -0.37
N ALA A 572 -16.32 32.58 -0.45
CA ALA A 572 -15.94 33.74 0.34
C ALA A 572 -15.51 34.87 -0.57
N GLN A 573 -16.00 36.13 -0.29
CA GLN A 573 -15.72 37.31 -1.06
C GLN A 573 -14.73 38.21 -0.34
N ASN A 574 -13.79 38.80 -1.09
CA ASN A 574 -12.75 39.67 -0.56
C ASN A 574 -12.67 41.05 -1.28
N GLY A 575 -13.40 41.27 -2.36
CA GLY A 575 -13.22 42.47 -3.16
C GLY A 575 -14.50 43.16 -3.68
N GLY A 576 -15.68 42.68 -3.32
CA GLY A 576 -16.95 43.11 -3.88
C GLY A 576 -17.20 42.59 -5.31
N GLY A 577 -18.47 42.69 -5.75
CA GLY A 577 -18.90 42.22 -7.04
C GLY A 577 -19.71 40.90 -6.94
N THR A 578 -20.21 40.45 -8.06
CA THR A 578 -21.01 39.18 -8.17
C THR A 578 -20.18 38.14 -8.90
N THR A 579 -19.97 36.99 -8.29
CA THR A 579 -19.32 35.84 -8.91
C THR A 579 -20.39 34.90 -9.45
N SER A 580 -20.33 34.56 -10.73
CA SER A 580 -21.18 33.57 -11.40
C SER A 580 -20.48 32.20 -11.41
N PHE A 581 -21.26 31.13 -11.38
CA PHE A 581 -20.74 29.75 -11.32
C PHE A 581 -21.08 28.99 -12.60
N SER A 582 -20.11 28.22 -13.10
CA SER A 582 -20.25 27.34 -14.24
C SER A 582 -19.45 26.05 -14.00
N ALA A 583 -19.80 24.97 -14.71
CA ALA A 583 -19.04 23.74 -14.65
C ALA A 583 -17.93 23.73 -15.70
N VAL A 584 -16.85 23.03 -15.39
CA VAL A 584 -15.76 22.69 -16.32
C VAL A 584 -15.49 21.18 -16.26
N ASP A 585 -15.01 20.64 -17.37
CA ASP A 585 -14.55 19.24 -17.51
C ASP A 585 -15.62 18.19 -17.11
N LEU A 586 -16.88 18.49 -17.44
CA LEU A 586 -17.95 17.51 -17.26
C LEU A 586 -17.79 16.32 -18.23
N PRO A 587 -18.06 15.10 -17.78
CA PRO A 587 -18.08 13.95 -18.67
C PRO A 587 -19.18 14.12 -19.74
N THR A 588 -18.88 13.65 -20.95
CA THR A 588 -19.82 13.73 -22.09
C THR A 588 -21.16 13.09 -21.73
N GLY A 589 -22.24 13.83 -21.90
CA GLY A 589 -23.61 13.42 -21.56
C GLY A 589 -24.12 13.91 -20.21
N ALA A 590 -23.22 14.40 -19.33
CA ALA A 590 -23.60 15.00 -18.07
C ALA A 590 -23.95 16.50 -18.21
N THR A 591 -24.76 17.00 -17.30
CA THR A 591 -25.09 18.42 -17.15
C THR A 591 -24.94 18.85 -15.70
N ALA A 592 -24.59 20.12 -15.46
CA ALA A 592 -24.49 20.66 -14.12
C ALA A 592 -25.44 21.85 -13.91
N THR A 593 -25.97 21.93 -12.70
CA THR A 593 -26.75 23.10 -12.23
C THR A 593 -26.16 23.61 -10.93
N PHE A 594 -26.33 24.93 -10.69
CA PHE A 594 -25.80 25.62 -9.52
C PHE A 594 -26.90 26.26 -8.70
N SER A 595 -26.84 26.10 -7.40
CA SER A 595 -27.76 26.74 -6.47
C SER A 595 -27.01 27.37 -5.29
N PRO A 596 -26.96 28.71 -5.21
CA PRO A 596 -27.34 29.69 -6.24
C PRO A 596 -26.38 29.67 -7.45
N SER A 597 -26.83 30.24 -8.60
CA SER A 597 -26.00 30.34 -9.82
C SER A 597 -24.96 31.48 -9.76
N SER A 598 -25.14 32.40 -8.82
CA SER A 598 -24.19 33.48 -8.52
C SER A 598 -24.32 33.95 -7.07
N LEU A 599 -23.23 34.48 -6.51
CA LEU A 599 -23.19 35.09 -5.18
C LEU A 599 -22.47 36.43 -5.21
N SER A 600 -22.94 37.38 -4.38
CA SER A 600 -22.31 38.67 -4.13
C SER A 600 -21.93 38.90 -2.66
N ALA A 601 -22.05 37.85 -1.84
CA ALA A 601 -21.66 37.81 -0.43
C ALA A 601 -21.29 36.36 -0.09
N ASN A 602 -20.56 36.17 1.02
CA ASN A 602 -20.20 34.84 1.51
C ASN A 602 -21.42 33.90 1.60
N GLY A 603 -21.26 32.67 1.17
CA GLY A 603 -22.35 31.71 1.14
C GLY A 603 -21.94 30.34 0.62
N LEU A 604 -22.89 29.41 0.63
CA LEU A 604 -22.73 28.07 0.09
C LEU A 604 -23.23 28.03 -1.36
N VAL A 605 -22.50 27.41 -2.25
CA VAL A 605 -22.94 27.07 -3.60
C VAL A 605 -22.98 25.54 -3.77
N THR A 606 -24.08 25.04 -4.28
CA THR A 606 -24.24 23.61 -4.56
C THR A 606 -24.18 23.38 -6.07
N MET A 607 -23.27 22.53 -6.51
CA MET A 607 -23.20 21.99 -7.87
C MET A 607 -23.87 20.62 -7.90
N THR A 608 -24.90 20.47 -8.71
CA THR A 608 -25.57 19.18 -8.95
C THR A 608 -25.30 18.73 -10.37
N ILE A 609 -24.65 17.58 -10.51
CA ILE A 609 -24.36 16.95 -11.81
C ILE A 609 -25.40 15.86 -12.04
N SER A 610 -26.09 15.94 -13.18
CA SER A 610 -27.15 15.04 -13.61
C SER A 610 -26.91 14.49 -15.02
N GLY A 611 -27.76 13.58 -15.50
CA GLY A 611 -27.58 12.93 -16.80
C GLY A 611 -26.52 11.82 -16.81
N LEU A 612 -26.13 11.32 -15.64
CA LEU A 612 -25.06 10.34 -15.49
C LEU A 612 -25.38 8.96 -16.10
N SER A 613 -26.65 8.70 -16.44
CA SER A 613 -27.04 7.49 -17.19
C SER A 613 -26.45 7.44 -18.61
N ASN A 614 -26.02 8.58 -19.13
CA ASN A 614 -25.39 8.71 -20.44
C ASN A 614 -23.85 8.76 -20.35
N VAL A 615 -23.30 8.64 -19.15
CA VAL A 615 -21.86 8.69 -18.87
C VAL A 615 -21.34 7.27 -18.71
N ALA A 616 -20.19 6.97 -19.33
CA ALA A 616 -19.52 5.69 -19.14
C ALA A 616 -19.10 5.51 -17.66
N PRO A 617 -19.11 4.29 -17.10
CA PRO A 617 -18.53 4.05 -15.79
C PRO A 617 -17.03 4.43 -15.75
N GLY A 618 -16.62 5.11 -14.68
CA GLY A 618 -15.23 5.54 -14.54
C GLY A 618 -15.06 6.70 -13.57
N ASP A 619 -13.83 7.18 -13.44
CA ASP A 619 -13.45 8.35 -12.64
C ASP A 619 -13.33 9.58 -13.53
N TYR A 620 -13.92 10.68 -13.07
CA TYR A 620 -13.93 11.96 -13.75
C TYR A 620 -13.50 13.07 -12.80
N PHE A 621 -12.62 13.95 -13.27
CA PHE A 621 -12.36 15.22 -12.61
C PHE A 621 -13.34 16.25 -13.13
N VAL A 622 -14.24 16.71 -12.25
CA VAL A 622 -15.28 17.69 -12.57
C VAL A 622 -15.03 18.95 -11.77
N GLY A 623 -15.13 20.11 -12.39
CA GLY A 623 -14.80 21.38 -11.74
C GLY A 623 -15.97 22.34 -11.66
N ILE A 624 -16.00 23.15 -10.58
CA ILE A 624 -16.73 24.39 -10.50
C ILE A 624 -15.80 25.55 -10.87
N ARG A 625 -16.23 26.41 -11.78
CA ARG A 625 -15.57 27.67 -12.12
C ARG A 625 -16.41 28.81 -11.59
N GLY A 626 -15.80 29.65 -10.74
CA GLY A 626 -16.31 30.97 -10.37
C GLY A 626 -15.69 32.05 -11.25
N PHE A 627 -16.48 33.05 -11.65
CA PHE A 627 -16.02 34.20 -12.43
C PHE A 627 -16.74 35.46 -11.99
N ASN A 628 -15.96 36.52 -11.59
CA ASN A 628 -16.51 37.77 -11.11
C ASN A 628 -16.42 38.94 -12.12
N GLY A 629 -16.10 38.64 -13.38
CA GLY A 629 -15.88 39.65 -14.43
C GLY A 629 -14.41 39.91 -14.73
N THR A 630 -13.51 39.64 -13.79
CA THR A 630 -12.05 39.83 -13.93
C THR A 630 -11.24 38.63 -13.52
N GLU A 631 -11.55 38.03 -12.39
CA GLU A 631 -10.85 36.84 -11.86
C GLU A 631 -11.66 35.55 -12.07
N THR A 632 -10.94 34.48 -12.29
CA THR A 632 -11.50 33.13 -12.40
C THR A 632 -10.82 32.24 -11.36
N GLU A 633 -11.60 31.45 -10.64
CA GLU A 633 -11.14 30.39 -9.78
C GLU A 633 -11.84 29.07 -10.16
N ILE A 634 -11.10 27.96 -10.23
CA ILE A 634 -11.63 26.63 -10.51
C ILE A 634 -11.25 25.70 -9.36
N ARG A 635 -12.22 24.89 -8.92
CA ARG A 635 -12.02 23.82 -7.95
C ARG A 635 -12.52 22.52 -8.53
N TYR A 636 -11.68 21.50 -8.46
CA TYR A 636 -11.97 20.17 -8.96
C TYR A 636 -12.41 19.21 -7.85
N LYS A 637 -13.24 18.26 -8.24
CA LYS A 637 -13.69 17.12 -7.43
C LYS A 637 -13.59 15.85 -8.26
N THR A 638 -13.34 14.74 -7.61
CA THR A 638 -13.43 13.43 -8.26
C THR A 638 -14.87 12.94 -8.22
N LEU A 639 -15.40 12.56 -9.38
CA LEU A 639 -16.70 11.91 -9.55
C LEU A 639 -16.47 10.49 -10.06
N ARG A 640 -16.72 9.49 -9.23
CA ARG A 640 -16.77 8.09 -9.63
C ARG A 640 -18.20 7.71 -10.01
N VAL A 641 -18.40 7.26 -11.25
CA VAL A 641 -19.69 6.79 -11.76
C VAL A 641 -19.65 5.27 -11.92
N TYR A 642 -20.58 4.58 -11.27
CA TYR A 642 -20.83 3.16 -11.48
C TYR A 642 -22.15 2.92 -12.22
N SER A 643 -22.19 1.90 -13.06
CA SER A 643 -23.42 1.40 -13.67
C SER A 643 -23.83 0.06 -13.06
N ALA A 644 -25.11 -0.21 -12.94
CA ALA A 644 -25.63 -1.54 -12.64
C ALA A 644 -25.55 -2.51 -13.85
N THR A 645 -25.15 -2.01 -15.02
CA THR A 645 -25.00 -2.80 -16.24
C THR A 645 -23.55 -3.26 -16.39
N PHE A 646 -23.35 -4.57 -16.49
CA PHE A 646 -22.05 -5.19 -16.66
C PHE A 646 -21.93 -5.84 -18.02
N GLN A 647 -20.73 -5.85 -18.58
CA GLN A 647 -20.40 -6.64 -19.76
C GLN A 647 -20.22 -8.11 -19.37
N PRO A 648 -20.38 -9.06 -20.29
CA PRO A 648 -20.00 -10.45 -20.05
C PRO A 648 -18.54 -10.55 -19.62
N ILE A 649 -18.28 -11.45 -18.67
CA ILE A 649 -16.91 -11.72 -18.24
C ILE A 649 -16.16 -12.44 -19.35
N VAL A 650 -14.94 -11.98 -19.62
CA VAL A 650 -13.98 -12.66 -20.51
C VAL A 650 -13.03 -13.44 -19.62
N ILE A 651 -13.02 -14.76 -19.74
CA ILE A 651 -12.13 -15.63 -18.99
C ILE A 651 -10.73 -15.65 -19.62
N ASN A 652 -9.70 -15.81 -18.78
CA ASN A 652 -8.32 -16.00 -19.21
C ASN A 652 -7.91 -17.47 -19.03
N THR A 653 -8.00 -17.99 -17.81
CA THR A 653 -7.69 -19.38 -17.49
C THR A 653 -8.67 -19.89 -16.42
N PRO A 654 -9.03 -21.18 -16.47
CA PRO A 654 -8.91 -22.12 -17.61
C PRO A 654 -9.78 -21.67 -18.79
N THR A 655 -9.40 -22.06 -19.99
CA THR A 655 -10.25 -21.87 -21.18
C THR A 655 -11.47 -22.77 -21.08
N ASP A 656 -12.56 -22.34 -21.70
CA ASP A 656 -13.82 -23.11 -21.66
C ASP A 656 -13.65 -24.52 -22.23
N GLY A 657 -14.06 -25.53 -21.47
CA GLY A 657 -13.89 -26.94 -21.79
C GLY A 657 -12.47 -27.47 -21.63
N GLN A 658 -11.55 -26.74 -21.01
CA GLN A 658 -10.17 -27.21 -20.83
C GLN A 658 -10.12 -28.50 -20.00
N ASN A 659 -9.39 -29.51 -20.51
CA ASN A 659 -9.29 -30.82 -19.89
C ASN A 659 -7.87 -31.12 -19.41
N GLY A 660 -7.75 -31.99 -18.43
CA GLY A 660 -6.46 -32.44 -17.93
C GLY A 660 -5.76 -31.42 -17.04
N LEU A 661 -6.51 -30.67 -16.24
CA LEU A 661 -5.94 -29.74 -15.27
C LEU A 661 -5.55 -30.45 -13.96
N SER A 662 -4.64 -29.84 -13.23
CA SER A 662 -4.30 -30.25 -11.85
C SER A 662 -5.52 -30.17 -10.93
N THR A 663 -5.41 -30.79 -9.75
CA THR A 663 -6.40 -30.65 -8.66
C THR A 663 -6.32 -29.28 -7.95
N THR A 664 -5.35 -28.45 -8.33
CA THR A 664 -5.26 -27.02 -7.98
C THR A 664 -5.37 -26.21 -9.26
N VAL A 665 -6.38 -25.34 -9.35
CA VAL A 665 -6.69 -24.55 -10.54
C VAL A 665 -6.84 -23.07 -10.16
N ASN A 666 -6.15 -22.19 -10.84
CA ASN A 666 -6.33 -20.76 -10.68
C ASN A 666 -7.28 -20.23 -11.76
N LEU A 667 -8.48 -19.81 -11.33
CA LEU A 667 -9.46 -19.18 -12.19
C LEU A 667 -9.09 -17.70 -12.37
N THR A 668 -8.94 -17.23 -13.61
CA THR A 668 -8.64 -15.83 -13.90
C THR A 668 -9.52 -15.29 -15.02
N TRP A 669 -9.81 -13.99 -14.96
CA TRP A 669 -10.65 -13.30 -15.93
C TRP A 669 -10.17 -11.86 -16.15
N ALA A 670 -10.65 -11.22 -17.22
CA ALA A 670 -10.37 -9.82 -17.50
C ALA A 670 -11.08 -8.91 -16.47
N ALA A 671 -10.33 -8.00 -15.86
CA ALA A 671 -10.90 -7.02 -14.93
C ALA A 671 -11.87 -6.08 -15.66
N GLN A 672 -12.97 -5.74 -15.01
CA GLN A 672 -13.93 -4.74 -15.49
C GLN A 672 -13.84 -3.47 -14.65
N ALA A 673 -13.59 -2.32 -15.27
CA ALA A 673 -13.48 -1.03 -14.59
C ALA A 673 -14.76 -0.63 -13.82
N ASN A 674 -15.92 -1.23 -14.18
CA ASN A 674 -17.20 -1.02 -13.49
C ASN A 674 -17.41 -1.97 -12.30
N ALA A 675 -16.57 -2.97 -12.08
CA ALA A 675 -16.67 -3.91 -10.97
C ALA A 675 -15.79 -3.47 -9.80
N ILE A 676 -16.31 -3.61 -8.59
CA ILE A 676 -15.55 -3.47 -7.33
C ILE A 676 -15.16 -4.86 -6.81
N ASN A 677 -16.08 -5.82 -6.96
CA ASN A 677 -15.92 -7.19 -6.51
C ASN A 677 -16.47 -8.16 -7.57
N TYR A 678 -16.08 -9.40 -7.45
CA TYR A 678 -16.58 -10.50 -8.24
C TYR A 678 -17.07 -11.61 -7.32
N HIS A 679 -18.28 -12.11 -7.58
CA HIS A 679 -18.82 -13.29 -6.92
C HIS A 679 -18.52 -14.49 -7.80
N VAL A 680 -17.64 -15.37 -7.34
CA VAL A 680 -17.21 -16.59 -8.04
C VAL A 680 -17.97 -17.77 -7.49
N GLN A 681 -18.52 -18.60 -8.36
CA GLN A 681 -19.20 -19.84 -8.00
C GLN A 681 -18.64 -21.00 -8.82
N VAL A 682 -18.38 -22.13 -8.15
CA VAL A 682 -17.87 -23.37 -8.76
C VAL A 682 -18.77 -24.52 -8.35
N SER A 683 -19.10 -25.40 -9.30
CA SER A 683 -20.01 -26.54 -9.10
C SER A 683 -19.60 -27.74 -9.96
N GLN A 684 -19.97 -28.95 -9.56
CA GLN A 684 -19.93 -30.13 -10.43
C GLN A 684 -21.18 -30.27 -11.32
N PHE A 685 -22.16 -29.39 -11.11
CA PHE A 685 -23.42 -29.40 -11.86
C PHE A 685 -23.56 -28.13 -12.70
N SER A 686 -23.88 -28.27 -13.97
CA SER A 686 -24.04 -27.15 -14.90
C SER A 686 -25.15 -26.14 -14.51
N ASN A 687 -26.09 -26.54 -13.66
CA ASN A 687 -27.13 -25.69 -13.10
C ASN A 687 -26.79 -25.05 -11.76
N PHE A 688 -25.58 -25.30 -11.24
CA PHE A 688 -25.10 -24.79 -9.95
C PHE A 688 -26.02 -25.15 -8.76
N SER A 689 -26.66 -26.31 -8.81
CA SER A 689 -27.59 -26.77 -7.75
C SER A 689 -26.87 -27.12 -6.43
N SER A 690 -25.58 -27.39 -6.47
CA SER A 690 -24.70 -27.54 -5.30
C SER A 690 -23.34 -26.94 -5.64
N LEU A 691 -22.82 -26.10 -4.78
CA LEU A 691 -21.54 -25.41 -4.99
C LEU A 691 -20.40 -26.19 -4.33
N VAL A 692 -19.27 -26.25 -5.01
CA VAL A 692 -18.00 -26.76 -4.48
C VAL A 692 -17.23 -25.61 -3.84
N ALA A 693 -17.31 -24.41 -4.44
CA ALA A 693 -16.75 -23.19 -3.89
C ALA A 693 -17.65 -21.99 -4.23
N GLU A 694 -17.70 -21.04 -3.31
CA GLU A 694 -18.39 -19.76 -3.46
C GLU A 694 -17.62 -18.68 -2.71
N GLU A 695 -17.11 -17.67 -3.44
CA GLU A 695 -16.30 -16.61 -2.84
C GLU A 695 -16.58 -15.24 -3.47
N PHE A 696 -16.38 -14.19 -2.65
CA PHE A 696 -16.42 -12.80 -3.09
C PHE A 696 -15.00 -12.23 -3.07
N VAL A 697 -14.45 -11.97 -4.26
CA VAL A 697 -13.08 -11.51 -4.42
C VAL A 697 -13.04 -10.10 -5.03
N SER A 698 -12.09 -9.28 -4.60
CA SER A 698 -11.83 -7.96 -5.18
C SER A 698 -10.82 -8.02 -6.34
N THR A 699 -10.12 -9.14 -6.48
CA THR A 699 -9.18 -9.42 -7.57
C THR A 699 -9.89 -10.09 -8.74
N ASN A 700 -9.25 -10.12 -9.89
CA ASN A 700 -9.72 -10.84 -11.07
C ASN A 700 -9.16 -12.28 -11.16
N SER A 701 -8.93 -12.90 -10.01
CA SER A 701 -8.46 -14.28 -9.87
C SER A 701 -9.02 -14.94 -8.62
N PHE A 702 -9.14 -16.27 -8.68
CA PHE A 702 -9.53 -17.11 -7.54
C PHE A 702 -8.87 -18.47 -7.65
N SER A 703 -8.14 -18.88 -6.62
CA SER A 703 -7.44 -20.17 -6.57
C SER A 703 -8.31 -21.26 -5.94
N LEU A 704 -8.49 -22.35 -6.64
CA LEU A 704 -9.19 -23.56 -6.21
C LEU A 704 -8.17 -24.63 -5.86
N THR A 705 -8.29 -25.25 -4.70
CA THR A 705 -7.44 -26.34 -4.24
C THR A 705 -8.27 -27.54 -3.82
N GLY A 706 -7.66 -28.72 -3.78
CA GLY A 706 -8.32 -29.94 -3.30
C GLY A 706 -9.44 -30.47 -4.20
N LEU A 707 -9.41 -30.17 -5.49
CA LEU A 707 -10.37 -30.69 -6.44
C LEU A 707 -10.19 -32.22 -6.63
N SER A 708 -11.29 -32.93 -6.91
CA SER A 708 -11.23 -34.34 -7.24
C SER A 708 -10.63 -34.56 -8.62
N GLN A 709 -9.83 -35.64 -8.78
CA GLN A 709 -9.26 -36.04 -10.07
C GLN A 709 -10.36 -36.47 -11.04
N ALA A 710 -10.07 -36.37 -12.34
CA ALA A 710 -10.95 -36.80 -13.44
C ALA A 710 -12.40 -36.29 -13.31
N THR A 711 -12.56 -35.08 -12.80
CA THR A 711 -13.86 -34.49 -12.45
C THR A 711 -14.10 -33.21 -13.22
N ARG A 712 -15.29 -33.09 -13.82
CA ARG A 712 -15.70 -31.84 -14.51
C ARG A 712 -16.29 -30.85 -13.51
N TYR A 713 -15.86 -29.61 -13.61
CA TYR A 713 -16.32 -28.49 -12.83
C TYR A 713 -16.87 -27.39 -13.73
N PHE A 714 -17.98 -26.80 -13.33
CA PHE A 714 -18.56 -25.60 -13.93
C PHE A 714 -18.28 -24.40 -13.04
N TRP A 715 -17.96 -23.30 -13.64
CA TRP A 715 -17.71 -22.08 -12.89
C TRP A 715 -18.28 -20.86 -13.61
N ARG A 716 -18.59 -19.84 -12.83
CA ARG A 716 -19.05 -18.54 -13.33
C ARG A 716 -18.58 -17.42 -12.43
N VAL A 717 -18.46 -16.22 -13.00
CA VAL A 717 -18.06 -15.01 -12.30
C VAL A 717 -19.13 -13.95 -12.51
N ILE A 718 -19.57 -13.33 -11.44
CA ILE A 718 -20.62 -12.33 -11.41
C ILE A 718 -20.00 -11.02 -10.95
N PRO A 719 -19.68 -10.08 -11.85
CA PRO A 719 -19.17 -8.78 -11.48
C PRO A 719 -20.23 -7.97 -10.73
N MET A 720 -19.78 -7.19 -9.73
CA MET A 720 -20.66 -6.39 -8.88
C MET A 720 -20.02 -5.09 -8.42
N ASN A 721 -20.84 -4.13 -8.09
CA ASN A 721 -20.47 -2.86 -7.48
C ASN A 721 -21.60 -2.36 -6.55
N ASN A 722 -21.45 -1.16 -5.99
CA ASN A 722 -22.46 -0.59 -5.08
C ASN A 722 -23.82 -0.28 -5.74
N CYS A 723 -23.91 -0.35 -7.07
CA CYS A 723 -25.12 -0.06 -7.83
C CYS A 723 -25.88 -1.32 -8.24
N GLY A 724 -25.27 -2.47 -8.11
CA GLY A 724 -25.84 -3.76 -8.46
C GLY A 724 -24.82 -4.81 -8.85
N SER A 725 -25.32 -5.91 -9.36
CA SER A 725 -24.52 -7.02 -9.89
C SER A 725 -25.10 -7.49 -11.21
N LEU A 726 -24.29 -8.20 -11.99
CA LEU A 726 -24.82 -8.97 -13.11
C LEU A 726 -25.86 -9.97 -12.58
N ALA A 727 -26.99 -10.09 -13.25
CA ALA A 727 -28.00 -11.10 -12.87
C ALA A 727 -27.40 -12.50 -13.00
N ILE A 728 -27.56 -13.33 -11.98
CA ILE A 728 -27.03 -14.70 -11.95
C ILE A 728 -27.46 -15.52 -13.17
N SER A 729 -28.70 -15.31 -13.64
CA SER A 729 -29.23 -15.95 -14.85
C SER A 729 -28.57 -15.49 -16.14
N SER A 730 -27.87 -14.36 -16.12
CA SER A 730 -27.14 -13.80 -17.25
C SER A 730 -25.64 -14.05 -17.19
N ALA A 731 -25.14 -14.60 -16.07
CA ALA A 731 -23.73 -14.95 -15.93
C ALA A 731 -23.44 -16.20 -16.77
N GLN A 732 -22.48 -16.07 -17.68
CA GLN A 732 -22.04 -17.20 -18.48
C GLN A 732 -21.34 -18.22 -17.60
N ALA A 733 -21.69 -19.50 -17.80
CA ALA A 733 -21.02 -20.61 -17.17
C ALA A 733 -19.96 -21.17 -18.12
N TYR A 734 -18.81 -21.47 -17.58
CA TYR A 734 -17.66 -22.09 -18.24
C TYR A 734 -17.37 -23.41 -17.53
N ASP A 735 -16.63 -24.31 -18.16
CA ASP A 735 -16.22 -25.53 -17.51
C ASP A 735 -14.76 -25.91 -17.76
N PHE A 736 -14.28 -26.77 -16.90
CA PHE A 736 -12.99 -27.44 -17.05
C PHE A 736 -13.06 -28.85 -16.43
N THR A 737 -12.11 -29.69 -16.80
CA THR A 737 -12.01 -31.04 -16.24
C THR A 737 -10.61 -31.27 -15.68
N THR A 738 -10.51 -31.71 -14.44
CA THR A 738 -9.26 -32.17 -13.85
C THR A 738 -8.81 -33.51 -14.46
N GLY A 739 -7.50 -33.70 -14.58
CA GLY A 739 -6.90 -34.93 -15.04
C GLY A 739 -6.65 -35.91 -13.90
N ASN A 740 -6.12 -37.07 -14.26
CA ASN A 740 -5.50 -37.98 -13.31
C ASN A 740 -4.05 -37.56 -13.07
N LEU A 741 -3.61 -37.60 -11.83
CA LEU A 741 -2.22 -37.33 -11.45
C LEU A 741 -1.42 -38.63 -11.42
N PHE A 742 -0.27 -38.68 -12.07
CA PHE A 742 0.69 -39.76 -12.06
C PHE A 742 2.06 -39.26 -11.65
N CYS A 743 2.50 -39.59 -10.43
CA CYS A 743 3.79 -39.18 -9.86
C CYS A 743 4.87 -40.20 -10.26
N ASP A 744 5.10 -40.35 -11.55
CA ASP A 744 5.99 -41.36 -12.12
C ASP A 744 7.16 -40.80 -12.93
N VAL A 745 7.33 -39.45 -12.93
CA VAL A 745 8.37 -38.76 -13.70
C VAL A 745 9.40 -38.19 -12.76
N ASN A 746 10.65 -38.59 -12.94
CA ASN A 746 11.76 -38.12 -12.13
C ASN A 746 12.97 -37.78 -13.00
N PHE A 747 13.56 -36.60 -12.77
CA PHE A 747 14.76 -36.13 -13.42
C PHE A 747 15.82 -35.82 -12.38
N SER A 748 16.98 -36.49 -12.46
CA SER A 748 18.09 -36.33 -11.53
C SER A 748 19.20 -35.54 -12.17
N ALA A 749 19.85 -34.67 -11.40
CA ALA A 749 21.07 -33.99 -11.80
C ALA A 749 22.21 -34.98 -12.04
N THR A 750 23.01 -34.70 -13.04
CA THR A 750 24.22 -35.47 -13.39
C THR A 750 25.47 -34.61 -13.46
N ASP A 751 25.32 -33.29 -13.48
CA ASP A 751 26.44 -32.33 -13.49
C ASP A 751 26.50 -31.56 -12.15
N PHE A 752 27.49 -31.85 -11.35
CA PHE A 752 27.75 -31.20 -10.07
C PHE A 752 29.05 -30.39 -10.10
N SER A 753 29.51 -29.96 -11.27
CA SER A 753 30.76 -29.22 -11.44
C SER A 753 30.77 -27.87 -10.71
N ASN A 754 29.60 -27.25 -10.51
CA ASN A 754 29.40 -25.98 -9.81
C ASN A 754 28.66 -26.16 -8.48
N ALA A 755 28.69 -27.34 -7.90
CA ALA A 755 27.93 -27.67 -6.69
C ALA A 755 28.63 -27.25 -5.38
N THR A 756 29.86 -26.78 -5.43
CA THR A 756 30.64 -26.43 -4.24
C THR A 756 30.23 -25.08 -3.70
N ILE A 757 29.82 -25.03 -2.45
CA ILE A 757 29.57 -23.81 -1.67
C ILE A 757 30.93 -23.50 -1.00
N ALA A 758 31.61 -22.47 -1.47
CA ALA A 758 32.95 -22.14 -0.95
C ALA A 758 32.82 -21.40 0.40
N ALA A 759 33.73 -21.63 1.31
CA ALA A 759 33.82 -20.91 2.58
C ALA A 759 34.33 -19.47 2.41
N VAL A 760 33.68 -18.70 1.54
CA VAL A 760 33.97 -17.29 1.27
C VAL A 760 32.65 -16.53 1.14
N ALA A 761 32.62 -15.27 1.57
CA ALA A 761 31.40 -14.44 1.50
C ALA A 761 30.87 -14.33 0.07
N ASN A 762 29.55 -14.37 -0.06
CA ASN A 762 28.81 -14.35 -1.33
C ASN A 762 29.18 -15.53 -2.26
N SER A 763 29.36 -16.72 -1.68
CA SER A 763 29.53 -17.95 -2.44
C SER A 763 28.20 -18.34 -3.11
N GLU A 764 28.26 -18.69 -4.38
CA GLU A 764 27.12 -19.18 -5.15
C GLU A 764 27.44 -20.59 -5.69
N ALA A 765 26.55 -21.55 -5.44
CA ALA A 765 26.60 -22.88 -6.02
C ALA A 765 25.33 -23.16 -6.81
N PHE A 766 25.43 -23.89 -7.92
CA PHE A 766 24.27 -24.25 -8.69
C PHE A 766 24.40 -25.61 -9.38
N VAL A 767 23.28 -26.29 -9.55
CA VAL A 767 23.19 -27.59 -10.21
C VAL A 767 22.04 -27.60 -11.21
N PRO A 768 22.29 -27.89 -12.50
CA PRO A 768 21.24 -27.95 -13.50
C PRO A 768 20.62 -29.34 -13.64
N VAL A 769 19.31 -29.39 -13.97
CA VAL A 769 18.57 -30.57 -14.41
C VAL A 769 17.83 -30.24 -15.70
N THR A 770 17.95 -31.09 -16.70
CA THR A 770 17.16 -30.94 -17.94
C THR A 770 15.93 -31.84 -17.92
N VAL A 771 14.77 -31.23 -17.96
CA VAL A 771 13.47 -31.90 -18.08
C VAL A 771 13.05 -31.91 -19.55
N SER A 772 12.52 -33.05 -20.02
CA SER A 772 12.03 -33.22 -21.37
C SER A 772 10.92 -34.27 -21.44
N GLY A 773 10.02 -34.16 -22.43
CA GLY A 773 8.94 -35.12 -22.62
C GLY A 773 7.54 -34.51 -22.70
N GLY A 774 7.43 -33.17 -22.63
CA GLY A 774 6.17 -32.45 -22.78
C GLY A 774 5.21 -32.63 -21.60
N TYR A 775 5.73 -32.88 -20.40
CA TYR A 775 4.91 -33.14 -19.23
C TYR A 775 4.24 -31.86 -18.70
N SER A 776 2.91 -31.89 -18.58
CA SER A 776 2.16 -30.87 -17.84
C SER A 776 2.29 -31.13 -16.34
N ILE A 777 2.74 -30.12 -15.60
CA ILE A 777 2.92 -30.18 -14.14
C ILE A 777 1.55 -30.24 -13.47
N GLY A 778 1.25 -31.35 -12.81
CA GLY A 778 0.08 -31.46 -11.93
C GLY A 778 0.44 -31.15 -10.49
N ASP A 779 1.66 -31.55 -10.12
CA ASP A 779 2.31 -31.27 -8.85
C ASP A 779 3.82 -31.41 -9.04
N LEU A 780 4.61 -30.58 -8.34
CA LEU A 780 6.06 -30.52 -8.46
C LEU A 780 6.71 -30.67 -7.09
N ASN A 781 7.60 -31.66 -6.98
CA ASN A 781 8.37 -31.90 -5.77
C ASN A 781 9.88 -31.83 -6.08
N VAL A 782 10.64 -31.25 -5.18
CA VAL A 782 12.08 -31.00 -5.36
C VAL A 782 12.88 -31.70 -4.26
N ASN A 783 13.61 -32.76 -4.61
CA ASN A 783 14.50 -33.42 -3.66
C ASN A 783 15.88 -32.76 -3.67
N VAL A 784 16.35 -32.38 -2.51
CA VAL A 784 17.62 -31.68 -2.34
C VAL A 784 18.41 -32.31 -1.20
N ALA A 785 19.70 -32.55 -1.43
CA ALA A 785 20.65 -32.81 -0.36
C ALA A 785 21.85 -31.87 -0.47
N ILE A 786 22.16 -31.21 0.64
CA ILE A 786 23.23 -30.22 0.76
C ILE A 786 24.02 -30.53 2.03
N THR A 787 25.33 -30.62 1.91
CA THR A 787 26.21 -30.62 3.08
C THR A 787 26.63 -29.18 3.37
N HIS A 788 26.43 -28.70 4.57
CA HIS A 788 26.87 -27.41 5.05
C HIS A 788 26.90 -27.41 6.57
N THR A 789 27.83 -26.68 7.17
CA THR A 789 28.00 -26.65 8.62
C THR A 789 27.20 -25.60 9.33
N TRP A 790 26.43 -24.78 8.55
CA TRP A 790 25.53 -23.76 9.06
C TRP A 790 24.42 -23.49 8.06
N VAL A 791 23.37 -24.32 8.05
CA VAL A 791 22.33 -24.27 7.02
C VAL A 791 21.47 -23.00 7.03
N GLN A 792 21.51 -22.22 8.11
CA GLN A 792 20.85 -20.94 8.20
C GLN A 792 21.41 -19.92 7.21
N ASP A 793 22.68 -20.03 6.83
CA ASP A 793 23.33 -19.08 5.93
C ASP A 793 22.84 -19.20 4.48
N LEU A 794 22.17 -20.31 4.17
CA LEU A 794 21.80 -20.66 2.82
C LEU A 794 20.46 -20.07 2.39
N THR A 795 20.47 -19.44 1.22
CA THR A 795 19.25 -19.19 0.42
C THR A 795 19.22 -20.18 -0.73
N ILE A 796 18.18 -21.01 -0.77
CA ILE A 796 18.01 -22.07 -1.76
C ILE A 796 16.84 -21.69 -2.68
N THR A 797 17.14 -21.59 -3.97
CA THR A 797 16.14 -21.25 -4.99
C THR A 797 16.08 -22.29 -6.09
N LEU A 798 14.87 -22.47 -6.63
CA LEU A 798 14.64 -23.23 -7.85
C LEU A 798 14.33 -22.24 -8.98
N GLU A 799 15.19 -22.18 -9.97
CA GLU A 799 14.95 -21.42 -11.19
C GLU A 799 14.36 -22.35 -12.26
N GLY A 800 13.20 -21.99 -12.77
CA GLY A 800 12.52 -22.71 -13.83
C GLY A 800 13.06 -22.35 -15.23
N PRO A 801 12.67 -23.11 -16.26
CA PRO A 801 13.21 -22.95 -17.61
C PRO A 801 12.79 -21.64 -18.27
N ALA A 802 13.61 -21.16 -19.22
CA ALA A 802 13.36 -19.94 -19.99
C ALA A 802 12.04 -19.99 -20.79
N SER A 803 11.57 -21.17 -21.15
CA SER A 803 10.25 -21.38 -21.79
C SER A 803 9.08 -20.93 -20.91
N LEU A 804 9.27 -20.91 -19.58
CA LEU A 804 8.30 -20.44 -18.59
C LEU A 804 8.58 -18.99 -18.12
N GLY A 805 9.57 -18.29 -18.69
CA GLY A 805 9.99 -16.97 -18.29
C GLY A 805 10.97 -16.98 -17.12
N SER A 806 11.70 -18.08 -16.90
CA SER A 806 12.67 -18.26 -15.79
C SER A 806 12.08 -17.91 -14.41
N PRO A 807 10.97 -18.52 -13.99
CA PRO A 807 10.42 -18.28 -12.66
C PRO A 807 11.40 -18.71 -11.58
N VAL A 808 11.58 -17.89 -10.53
CA VAL A 808 12.42 -18.22 -9.38
C VAL A 808 11.53 -18.48 -8.17
N ILE A 809 11.62 -19.68 -7.62
CA ILE A 809 10.90 -20.11 -6.42
C ILE A 809 11.91 -20.26 -5.27
N VAL A 810 11.71 -19.53 -4.19
CA VAL A 810 12.51 -19.71 -2.97
C VAL A 810 12.07 -20.99 -2.28
N LEU A 811 12.94 -21.99 -2.24
CA LEU A 811 12.66 -23.25 -1.55
C LEU A 811 12.92 -23.13 -0.06
N GLN A 812 14.05 -22.52 0.30
CA GLN A 812 14.49 -22.32 1.67
C GLN A 812 15.27 -21.02 1.78
N GLN A 813 15.09 -20.34 2.89
CA GLN A 813 15.85 -19.14 3.22
C GLN A 813 16.07 -19.11 4.73
N GLU A 814 17.34 -19.02 5.15
CA GLU A 814 17.77 -18.72 6.51
C GLU A 814 17.06 -19.55 7.61
N ALA A 815 16.96 -20.86 7.44
CA ALA A 815 16.31 -21.76 8.42
C ALA A 815 17.32 -22.58 9.21
N CYS A 816 16.97 -22.95 10.43
CA CYS A 816 17.72 -23.88 11.31
C CYS A 816 19.08 -23.34 11.76
N ALA A 817 19.08 -22.26 12.57
CA ALA A 817 20.27 -21.62 13.12
C ALA A 817 21.20 -22.59 13.86
N GLY A 818 22.47 -22.60 13.48
CA GLY A 818 23.51 -23.39 14.16
C GLY A 818 23.46 -24.88 13.92
N GLU A 819 22.74 -25.31 12.88
CA GLU A 819 22.51 -26.72 12.57
C GLU A 819 23.09 -27.08 11.20
N ASP A 820 23.37 -28.40 10.97
CA ASP A 820 24.12 -28.92 9.83
C ASP A 820 23.22 -29.69 8.86
N ASN A 821 23.51 -29.54 7.56
CA ASN A 821 23.06 -30.33 6.43
C ASN A 821 21.54 -30.33 6.17
N ILE A 822 21.22 -30.52 4.90
CA ILE A 822 19.85 -30.66 4.37
C ILE A 822 19.75 -31.96 3.59
N ASP A 823 18.70 -32.73 3.80
CA ASP A 823 18.29 -33.87 2.96
C ASP A 823 16.76 -34.00 3.04
N CYS A 824 16.08 -33.32 2.13
CA CYS A 824 14.63 -33.18 2.19
C CYS A 824 13.98 -33.17 0.80
N THR A 825 12.66 -33.24 0.82
CA THR A 825 11.80 -32.98 -0.34
C THR A 825 11.01 -31.71 -0.09
N TYR A 826 11.17 -30.70 -0.93
CA TYR A 826 10.30 -29.53 -0.93
C TYR A 826 9.02 -29.86 -1.69
N ASP A 827 7.89 -29.66 -1.01
CA ASP A 827 6.53 -30.00 -1.44
C ASP A 827 5.56 -29.03 -0.79
N ASP A 828 4.66 -28.42 -1.54
CA ASP A 828 3.67 -27.46 -1.01
C ASP A 828 2.78 -28.04 0.10
N SER A 829 2.65 -29.38 0.17
CA SER A 829 1.95 -30.09 1.25
C SER A 829 2.83 -30.41 2.46
N GLY A 830 4.11 -30.05 2.42
CA GLY A 830 5.09 -30.32 3.48
C GLY A 830 4.85 -29.50 4.75
N THR A 831 5.72 -29.73 5.73
CA THR A 831 5.69 -29.00 7.01
C THR A 831 6.85 -28.03 7.10
N VAL A 832 6.80 -27.06 8.05
CA VAL A 832 7.97 -26.23 8.38
C VAL A 832 9.11 -27.12 8.92
N PRO A 833 10.39 -26.78 8.64
CA PRO A 833 11.53 -27.50 9.19
C PRO A 833 11.50 -27.57 10.72
N THR A 834 11.82 -28.72 11.30
CA THR A 834 11.84 -28.88 12.77
C THR A 834 13.21 -28.57 13.38
N CYS A 835 14.24 -28.41 12.57
CA CYS A 835 15.60 -28.03 12.98
C CYS A 835 16.19 -28.97 14.04
N VAL A 836 16.00 -30.28 13.89
CA VAL A 836 16.45 -31.30 14.87
C VAL A 836 17.17 -32.42 14.15
N GLY A 837 18.41 -32.70 14.59
CA GLY A 837 19.22 -33.81 14.07
C GLY A 837 20.19 -33.37 12.98
N THR A 838 20.87 -34.32 12.37
CA THR A 838 21.77 -34.12 11.22
C THR A 838 21.40 -35.15 10.16
N PRO A 839 20.77 -34.75 9.05
CA PRO A 839 20.53 -33.39 8.58
C PRO A 839 19.45 -32.64 9.39
N ALA A 840 19.65 -31.33 9.57
CA ALA A 840 18.76 -30.45 10.32
C ALA A 840 17.42 -30.21 9.60
N ILE A 841 17.43 -30.20 8.28
CA ILE A 841 16.25 -30.10 7.43
C ILE A 841 16.09 -31.44 6.73
N SER A 842 15.01 -32.16 7.06
CA SER A 842 14.74 -33.49 6.54
C SER A 842 13.24 -33.80 6.39
N GLY A 843 12.90 -34.74 5.52
CA GLY A 843 11.52 -35.14 5.26
C GLY A 843 10.80 -34.26 4.24
N ASN A 844 9.48 -34.14 4.32
CA ASN A 844 8.67 -33.31 3.45
C ASN A 844 8.55 -31.91 4.04
N ILE A 845 9.11 -30.93 3.35
CA ILE A 845 9.24 -29.54 3.81
C ILE A 845 8.45 -28.62 2.87
N ALA A 846 7.63 -27.73 3.44
CA ALA A 846 6.97 -26.70 2.68
C ALA A 846 7.99 -25.66 2.22
N PRO A 847 8.08 -25.36 0.91
CA PRO A 847 8.96 -24.31 0.43
C PRO A 847 8.46 -22.93 0.89
N VAL A 848 9.35 -21.93 0.89
CA VAL A 848 9.00 -20.54 1.20
C VAL A 848 8.11 -19.95 0.11
N GLY A 849 8.45 -20.18 -1.15
CA GLY A 849 7.58 -19.86 -2.30
C GLY A 849 6.77 -21.09 -2.70
N SER A 850 5.58 -20.91 -3.32
CA SER A 850 4.73 -22.02 -3.72
C SER A 850 5.14 -22.61 -5.06
N LEU A 851 5.39 -23.92 -5.10
CA LEU A 851 5.63 -24.71 -6.31
C LEU A 851 4.36 -24.84 -7.18
N SER A 852 3.17 -24.78 -6.58
CA SER A 852 1.88 -24.88 -7.31
C SER A 852 1.62 -23.71 -8.26
N THR A 853 2.39 -22.63 -8.19
CA THR A 853 2.37 -21.55 -9.19
C THR A 853 2.78 -22.04 -10.59
N LEU A 854 3.48 -23.16 -10.64
CA LEU A 854 3.95 -23.82 -11.87
C LEU A 854 2.97 -24.88 -12.40
N ASN A 855 1.88 -25.16 -11.69
CA ASN A 855 0.90 -26.16 -12.10
C ASN A 855 0.22 -25.82 -13.43
N ASN A 856 -0.06 -26.84 -14.21
CA ASN A 856 -0.61 -26.76 -15.56
C ASN A 856 0.33 -26.16 -16.63
N LEU A 857 1.59 -25.84 -16.29
CA LEU A 857 2.63 -25.43 -17.24
C LEU A 857 3.37 -26.67 -17.77
N ILE A 858 4.03 -26.54 -18.92
CA ILE A 858 4.87 -27.60 -19.48
C ILE A 858 6.27 -27.52 -18.87
N ALA A 859 6.73 -28.62 -18.28
CA ALA A 859 7.96 -28.64 -17.50
C ALA A 859 9.26 -28.59 -18.31
N ASP A 860 9.20 -28.73 -19.64
CA ASP A 860 10.37 -28.92 -20.50
C ASP A 860 11.35 -27.75 -20.46
N GLY A 861 12.61 -28.07 -20.26
CA GLY A 861 13.73 -27.13 -20.26
C GLY A 861 14.73 -27.37 -19.14
N VAL A 862 15.62 -26.42 -18.92
CA VAL A 862 16.64 -26.52 -17.87
C VAL A 862 16.11 -25.87 -16.60
N TRP A 863 16.12 -26.65 -15.54
CA TRP A 863 15.85 -26.21 -14.17
C TRP A 863 17.17 -26.10 -13.41
N ILE A 864 17.33 -25.09 -12.59
CA ILE A 864 18.56 -24.86 -11.83
C ILE A 864 18.23 -24.78 -10.34
N LEU A 865 18.84 -25.63 -9.56
CA LEU A 865 18.92 -25.44 -8.10
C LEU A 865 20.08 -24.51 -7.82
N ARG A 866 19.82 -23.35 -7.19
CA ARG A 866 20.84 -22.38 -6.81
C ARG A 866 20.87 -22.29 -5.30
N VAL A 867 22.07 -22.23 -4.75
CA VAL A 867 22.33 -22.04 -3.32
C VAL A 867 23.28 -20.87 -3.17
N ASP A 868 22.83 -19.83 -2.52
CA ASP A 868 23.60 -18.64 -2.18
C ASP A 868 23.96 -18.67 -0.71
N ASP A 869 25.24 -18.46 -0.41
CA ASP A 869 25.80 -18.29 0.93
C ASP A 869 26.48 -16.91 1.01
N PRO A 870 25.86 -15.92 1.69
CA PRO A 870 26.43 -14.59 1.80
C PRO A 870 27.57 -14.48 2.81
N TYR A 871 27.85 -15.52 3.61
CA TYR A 871 28.81 -15.47 4.71
C TYR A 871 30.15 -16.11 4.35
N ASN A 872 31.15 -15.89 5.21
CA ASN A 872 32.46 -16.54 5.18
C ASN A 872 32.58 -17.43 6.41
N GLU A 873 33.47 -18.41 6.38
CA GLU A 873 33.86 -19.34 7.44
C GLU A 873 33.24 -20.73 7.32
N ASP A 874 32.07 -20.86 6.73
CA ASP A 874 31.39 -22.13 6.46
C ASP A 874 31.37 -22.45 4.99
N GLY A 875 31.15 -23.71 4.65
CA GLY A 875 31.07 -24.15 3.27
C GLY A 875 30.53 -25.58 3.16
N GLY A 876 30.27 -25.99 1.92
CA GLY A 876 29.70 -27.30 1.69
C GLY A 876 29.51 -27.61 0.22
N ALA A 877 28.52 -28.41 -0.10
CA ALA A 877 28.17 -28.74 -1.48
C ALA A 877 26.75 -29.23 -1.63
N ILE A 878 26.18 -28.96 -2.79
CA ILE A 878 24.96 -29.64 -3.25
C ILE A 878 25.35 -31.07 -3.64
N THR A 879 24.78 -32.07 -2.99
CA THR A 879 25.11 -33.49 -3.20
C THR A 879 24.00 -34.26 -3.90
N ASN A 880 22.79 -33.73 -3.92
CA ASN A 880 21.67 -34.30 -4.64
C ASN A 880 20.70 -33.19 -5.10
N PHE A 881 20.20 -33.32 -6.33
CA PHE A 881 19.11 -32.51 -6.85
C PHE A 881 18.27 -33.35 -7.82
N ASN A 882 17.00 -33.51 -7.49
CA ASN A 882 16.05 -34.19 -8.34
C ASN A 882 14.75 -33.40 -8.45
N ILE A 883 14.14 -33.43 -9.61
CA ILE A 883 12.79 -32.89 -9.86
C ILE A 883 11.86 -34.06 -10.08
N ASN A 884 10.84 -34.19 -9.21
CA ASN A 884 9.76 -35.15 -9.33
C ASN A 884 8.51 -34.42 -9.81
N ILE A 885 7.95 -34.86 -10.92
CA ILE A 885 6.75 -34.30 -11.52
C ILE A 885 5.63 -35.32 -11.42
N CYS A 886 4.57 -34.95 -10.71
CA CYS A 886 3.28 -35.57 -10.86
C CYS A 886 2.65 -35.01 -12.13
N ARG A 887 2.73 -35.71 -13.23
CA ARG A 887 2.18 -35.27 -14.50
C ARG A 887 0.67 -35.40 -14.52
N VAL A 888 0.01 -34.43 -15.14
CA VAL A 888 -1.43 -34.51 -15.40
C VAL A 888 -1.67 -35.28 -16.69
N GLN A 889 -2.49 -36.28 -16.65
CA GLN A 889 -3.02 -36.94 -17.85
C GLN A 889 -4.50 -36.58 -17.99
N ALA A 890 -4.87 -36.05 -19.15
CA ALA A 890 -6.27 -35.80 -19.47
C ALA A 890 -7.07 -37.11 -19.29
N SER A 891 -8.23 -37.01 -18.68
CA SER A 891 -9.13 -38.13 -18.54
C SER A 891 -9.53 -38.62 -19.94
N MET A 892 -9.19 -39.89 -20.26
CA MET A 892 -9.61 -40.51 -21.53
C MET A 892 -11.12 -40.80 -21.59
N LEU A 893 -11.87 -40.45 -20.56
CA LEU A 893 -13.33 -40.54 -20.53
C LEU A 893 -13.94 -39.13 -20.82
N ASP A 894 -13.42 -38.47 -21.80
CA ASP A 894 -14.21 -37.45 -22.46
C ASP A 894 -15.26 -38.16 -23.34
N VAL A 895 -16.42 -38.36 -22.76
CA VAL A 895 -17.63 -38.42 -23.57
C VAL A 895 -17.76 -37.00 -24.08
N THR A 896 -17.18 -36.74 -25.24
CA THR A 896 -17.50 -35.57 -26.01
C THR A 896 -18.99 -35.33 -25.87
N ASP A 897 -19.41 -34.17 -25.39
CA ASP A 897 -20.82 -33.82 -25.35
C ASP A 897 -21.36 -34.10 -26.75
N ASN A 898 -22.00 -35.28 -26.88
CA ASN A 898 -22.58 -35.62 -28.17
C ASN A 898 -23.75 -34.69 -28.39
N PRO A 899 -23.61 -33.67 -29.23
CA PRO A 899 -24.67 -32.69 -29.39
C PRO A 899 -25.99 -33.28 -29.84
N LEU A 900 -25.96 -34.56 -30.31
CA LEU A 900 -27.14 -35.33 -30.67
C LEU A 900 -27.93 -35.89 -29.47
N LEU A 901 -27.40 -35.90 -28.24
CA LEU A 901 -28.09 -36.46 -27.06
C LEU A 901 -29.46 -35.84 -26.82
N ASN A 902 -29.66 -34.58 -27.12
CA ASN A 902 -30.93 -33.88 -26.96
C ASN A 902 -31.90 -34.06 -28.14
N THR A 903 -31.59 -34.95 -29.11
CA THR A 903 -32.47 -35.25 -30.24
C THR A 903 -33.79 -35.84 -29.75
N LYS A 904 -34.91 -35.29 -30.20
CA LYS A 904 -36.25 -35.78 -29.89
C LYS A 904 -36.75 -36.65 -31.02
N VAL A 905 -37.35 -37.82 -30.65
CA VAL A 905 -37.94 -38.78 -31.60
C VAL A 905 -39.36 -39.11 -31.12
N TYR A 906 -40.35 -38.70 -31.89
CA TYR A 906 -41.78 -38.89 -31.53
C TYR A 906 -42.69 -38.98 -32.74
N PRO A 907 -43.92 -39.56 -32.62
CA PRO A 907 -44.41 -40.31 -31.47
C PRO A 907 -43.71 -41.65 -31.35
N ASN A 908 -43.59 -42.22 -30.13
CA ASN A 908 -43.11 -43.54 -29.87
C ASN A 908 -44.01 -44.17 -28.75
N PRO A 909 -44.88 -45.18 -29.02
CA PRO A 909 -45.05 -45.86 -30.30
C PRO A 909 -45.60 -44.99 -31.44
N THR A 910 -45.23 -45.41 -32.70
CA THR A 910 -45.69 -44.78 -33.91
C THR A 910 -46.54 -45.71 -34.73
N SER A 911 -47.51 -45.14 -35.51
CA SER A 911 -48.30 -45.87 -36.51
C SER A 911 -47.64 -45.90 -37.92
N GLY A 912 -46.45 -45.28 -38.03
CA GLY A 912 -45.69 -45.29 -39.30
C GLY A 912 -44.97 -43.99 -39.64
N LEU A 913 -45.37 -42.85 -39.09
CA LEU A 913 -44.71 -41.56 -39.23
C LEU A 913 -43.96 -41.20 -37.94
N ILE A 914 -42.70 -40.79 -38.06
CA ILE A 914 -41.86 -40.37 -36.92
C ILE A 914 -41.27 -39.01 -37.23
N ASN A 915 -41.38 -38.10 -36.24
CA ASN A 915 -40.69 -36.82 -36.27
C ASN A 915 -39.41 -36.92 -35.46
N ILE A 916 -38.31 -36.43 -36.03
CA ILE A 916 -37.00 -36.36 -35.43
C ILE A 916 -36.59 -34.88 -35.41
N VAL A 917 -36.38 -34.33 -34.20
CA VAL A 917 -35.93 -32.94 -34.01
C VAL A 917 -34.52 -32.96 -33.48
N LEU A 918 -33.57 -32.50 -34.29
CA LEU A 918 -32.16 -32.34 -33.91
C LEU A 918 -32.01 -31.10 -33.02
N PRO A 919 -31.05 -31.02 -32.10
CA PRO A 919 -30.88 -29.91 -31.15
C PRO A 919 -30.54 -28.58 -31.82
N SER A 920 -29.86 -28.61 -32.97
CA SER A 920 -29.45 -27.41 -33.75
C SER A 920 -29.26 -27.79 -35.23
N LEU A 921 -29.09 -26.76 -36.10
CA LEU A 921 -28.64 -26.96 -37.46
C LEU A 921 -27.22 -27.55 -37.39
N MET A 922 -27.11 -28.74 -37.93
CA MET A 922 -25.85 -29.52 -37.98
C MET A 922 -25.42 -29.70 -39.44
N GLU A 923 -24.11 -29.95 -39.61
CA GLU A 923 -23.61 -30.47 -40.90
C GLU A 923 -24.28 -31.82 -41.20
N LYS A 924 -24.06 -32.33 -42.37
CA LYS A 924 -24.54 -33.57 -42.91
C LYS A 924 -24.78 -34.68 -41.86
N THR A 925 -26.05 -34.94 -41.55
CA THR A 925 -26.51 -35.91 -40.53
C THR A 925 -27.21 -37.08 -41.20
N PHE A 926 -26.85 -38.29 -40.80
CA PHE A 926 -27.52 -39.50 -41.26
C PHE A 926 -28.51 -40.03 -40.26
N ILE A 927 -29.73 -40.37 -40.70
CA ILE A 927 -30.80 -41.02 -39.94
C ILE A 927 -30.99 -42.37 -40.54
N ARG A 928 -30.68 -43.44 -39.79
CA ARG A 928 -30.80 -44.84 -40.24
C ARG A 928 -31.69 -45.61 -39.26
N VAL A 929 -32.54 -46.47 -39.81
CA VAL A 929 -33.41 -47.34 -38.99
C VAL A 929 -33.02 -48.79 -39.26
N TYR A 930 -32.81 -49.53 -38.18
CA TYR A 930 -32.43 -50.94 -38.21
C TYR A 930 -33.47 -51.78 -37.48
N ASP A 931 -33.70 -53.01 -38.00
CA ASP A 931 -34.43 -54.05 -37.25
C ASP A 931 -33.55 -54.65 -36.14
N LEU A 932 -34.13 -55.53 -35.29
CA LEU A 932 -33.38 -56.17 -34.21
C LEU A 932 -32.32 -57.21 -34.67
N GLN A 933 -32.29 -57.55 -35.97
CA GLN A 933 -31.23 -58.31 -36.58
C GLN A 933 -30.11 -57.50 -37.16
N GLY A 934 -30.18 -56.16 -37.04
CA GLY A 934 -29.18 -55.26 -37.54
C GLY A 934 -29.31 -54.92 -39.04
N ARG A 935 -30.40 -55.31 -39.69
CA ARG A 935 -30.63 -54.96 -41.11
C ARG A 935 -31.20 -53.56 -41.21
N MET A 936 -30.59 -52.71 -42.02
CA MET A 936 -31.06 -51.35 -42.30
C MET A 936 -32.36 -51.40 -43.13
N VAL A 937 -33.43 -50.85 -42.60
CA VAL A 937 -34.77 -50.82 -43.20
C VAL A 937 -35.14 -49.41 -43.71
N TYR A 938 -34.42 -48.37 -43.30
CA TYR A 938 -34.57 -47.02 -43.75
C TYR A 938 -33.27 -46.26 -43.62
N SER A 939 -33.00 -45.31 -44.51
CA SER A 939 -31.88 -44.35 -44.43
C SER A 939 -32.24 -43.06 -45.12
N GLN A 940 -31.89 -41.95 -44.43
CA GLN A 940 -32.02 -40.59 -44.93
C GLN A 940 -30.80 -39.77 -44.54
N GLU A 941 -30.32 -38.91 -45.43
CA GLU A 941 -29.37 -37.86 -45.16
C GLU A 941 -30.12 -36.52 -45.01
N THR A 942 -29.73 -35.75 -44.03
CA THR A 942 -30.37 -34.45 -43.76
C THR A 942 -29.40 -33.40 -43.23
N ASN A 943 -29.75 -32.15 -43.44
CA ASN A 943 -29.14 -30.94 -42.80
C ASN A 943 -30.22 -30.08 -42.13
N GLN A 944 -31.43 -30.63 -41.91
CA GLN A 944 -32.56 -29.91 -41.32
C GLN A 944 -32.71 -30.23 -39.84
N VAL A 945 -33.14 -29.27 -39.04
CA VAL A 945 -33.42 -29.48 -37.62
C VAL A 945 -34.61 -30.40 -37.43
N GLU A 946 -35.67 -30.23 -38.21
CA GLU A 946 -36.87 -31.04 -38.13
C GLU A 946 -36.98 -31.98 -39.32
N ASN A 947 -37.14 -33.27 -39.04
CA ASN A 947 -37.20 -34.34 -40.03
C ASN A 947 -38.42 -35.23 -39.77
N ALA A 948 -39.21 -35.53 -40.79
CA ALA A 948 -40.30 -36.50 -40.73
C ALA A 948 -39.93 -37.70 -41.59
N ILE A 949 -39.91 -38.90 -41.00
CA ILE A 949 -39.63 -40.16 -41.71
C ILE A 949 -40.85 -41.05 -41.71
N GLY A 950 -41.18 -41.60 -42.88
CA GLY A 950 -42.25 -42.59 -43.03
C GLY A 950 -41.72 -44.01 -43.08
N LEU A 951 -42.27 -44.88 -42.26
CA LEU A 951 -41.90 -46.32 -42.20
C LEU A 951 -42.99 -47.18 -42.88
N GLU A 952 -43.53 -46.68 -44.00
CA GLU A 952 -44.56 -47.40 -44.77
C GLU A 952 -43.94 -48.69 -45.38
N GLY A 953 -44.64 -49.77 -45.28
CA GLY A 953 -44.19 -51.09 -45.81
C GLY A 953 -43.30 -51.88 -44.85
N ILE A 954 -42.93 -51.34 -43.70
CA ILE A 954 -42.16 -52.00 -42.64
C ILE A 954 -43.12 -52.69 -41.68
N GLN A 955 -42.84 -53.92 -41.23
CA GLN A 955 -43.72 -54.70 -40.31
C GLN A 955 -43.77 -54.09 -38.93
N ASP A 956 -44.87 -54.30 -38.19
CA ASP A 956 -44.97 -53.88 -36.78
C ASP A 956 -43.88 -54.59 -35.95
N GLY A 957 -43.24 -53.83 -35.08
CA GLY A 957 -42.08 -54.35 -34.32
C GLY A 957 -41.27 -53.27 -33.61
N VAL A 958 -40.17 -53.69 -33.03
CA VAL A 958 -39.20 -52.81 -32.41
C VAL A 958 -38.04 -52.53 -33.36
N TYR A 959 -37.64 -51.26 -33.47
CA TYR A 959 -36.59 -50.80 -34.36
C TYR A 959 -35.63 -49.90 -33.60
N LEU A 960 -34.40 -49.74 -34.09
CA LEU A 960 -33.39 -48.83 -33.59
C LEU A 960 -33.17 -47.72 -34.63
N ILE A 961 -33.38 -46.46 -34.23
CA ILE A 961 -32.99 -45.33 -35.03
C ILE A 961 -31.59 -44.92 -34.59
N GLN A 962 -30.64 -44.97 -35.49
CA GLN A 962 -29.31 -44.41 -35.35
C GLN A 962 -29.25 -43.06 -36.10
N ILE A 963 -28.74 -42.06 -35.37
CA ILE A 963 -28.56 -40.73 -35.91
C ILE A 963 -27.08 -40.38 -35.69
N ASP A 964 -26.36 -40.13 -36.78
CA ASP A 964 -24.90 -39.88 -36.72
C ASP A 964 -24.46 -38.75 -37.67
N ASN A 965 -23.46 -38.02 -37.22
CA ASN A 965 -22.74 -36.99 -37.99
C ASN A 965 -21.28 -36.95 -37.53
N THR A 966 -20.52 -35.92 -38.01
CA THR A 966 -19.12 -35.69 -37.64
C THR A 966 -18.92 -35.45 -36.15
N ALA A 967 -19.92 -34.97 -35.43
CA ALA A 967 -19.86 -34.62 -34.00
C ALA A 967 -20.27 -35.77 -33.04
N GLY A 968 -20.84 -36.87 -33.55
CA GLY A 968 -21.21 -38.00 -32.72
C GLY A 968 -22.29 -38.89 -33.31
N SER A 969 -22.71 -39.92 -32.55
CA SER A 969 -23.77 -40.83 -32.88
C SER A 969 -24.67 -41.11 -31.69
N ILE A 970 -25.99 -41.21 -31.93
CA ILE A 970 -26.97 -41.70 -30.94
C ILE A 970 -27.85 -42.78 -31.52
N THR A 971 -28.34 -43.66 -30.64
CA THR A 971 -29.34 -44.68 -31.00
C THR A 971 -30.53 -44.56 -30.10
N LYS A 972 -31.75 -44.49 -30.72
CA LYS A 972 -33.04 -44.46 -30.00
C LYS A 972 -33.88 -45.69 -30.39
N LYS A 973 -34.55 -46.31 -29.43
CA LYS A 973 -35.50 -47.38 -29.66
C LYS A 973 -36.85 -46.81 -30.04
N ILE A 974 -37.47 -47.32 -31.08
CA ILE A 974 -38.84 -47.01 -31.49
C ILE A 974 -39.71 -48.28 -31.56
N VAL A 975 -40.97 -48.11 -31.36
CA VAL A 975 -41.97 -49.19 -31.49
C VAL A 975 -42.97 -48.78 -32.61
N LEU A 976 -42.96 -49.56 -33.66
CA LEU A 976 -43.93 -49.39 -34.77
C LEU A 976 -45.13 -50.32 -34.48
N LYS A 977 -46.28 -49.76 -34.34
CA LYS A 977 -47.54 -50.47 -34.09
C LYS A 977 -48.69 -49.79 -34.83
N ARG A 978 -49.20 -50.46 -35.85
CA ARG A 978 -50.42 -50.03 -36.54
C ARG A 978 -51.62 -50.67 -35.86
N ASN A 979 -52.70 -49.93 -35.73
CA ASN A 979 -53.96 -50.44 -35.12
C ASN A 979 -54.57 -51.53 -35.97
#